data_1b739d04bc62ca0217c6ec519f48688c
#
_entry.id   1b739d04bc62ca0217c6ec519f48688c
#
_cell.length_a   1.000
_cell.length_b   1.000
_cell.length_c   1.000
_cell.angle_alpha   90.00
_cell.angle_beta   90.00
_cell.angle_gamma   90.00
#
_symmetry.space_group_name_H-M   'P 1'
#
loop_
_entity.id
_entity.type
_entity.pdbx_description
1 polymer ?
#
loop_
_entity_poly.entity_id
_entity_poly.type
_entity_poly.pdbx_seq_one_letter_code
_entity_poly.pdbx_strand_id
1 'polypeptide(L)'
;MLAQKLHLLRHNVLSFVSSRTGSDLTRRQYDVIVVGGGHAGTEAAAAAARLGAETLLITQKIMTIGALSCNPSLGGVGKGQLVREVDALDGLCGRAGDSAGVHFSILNRSKGPAVWGPRAQLDRERYRQFIQSELLSTPRLTVLEGSVDELLVSQPNPEEPGHHRVTGIRLVDGSHPILSSSVVLTTGTFLSGSLFMGQTTSPGGRMGDAQSCAGLSYTLKETLGLRVGRLRTGTPPRIVKESVDLSLAQLQAPDKQPTPFSFLNTHTHCKPEEQLPCYLTHTTPGVERVVRESVHLNCHIQQDAKGPRYCPSIESRVLRFPGRRHQVWLEPEGLTSDLLYPQGLSMTMPPDLQLRLLREIPALHRAEIRTPGYGVQYDFVCPTQLTPSLQVKSTQGLFLAGQINGTTGYEEAAAQGLWAGVNAGRTALSLPPMALSRTQSYIGVLIDDLVGRGVTEPYRMFTSRAEFRTYLRPDNADLRLTPRGFEEVGCVTLRRYKKAVSVRDGLQEALMALQSVALSSTRWREKLGNISLSENKSTTLNGLDLLQYKDVSFEMLASAFPECLSQYVEYSQRLKIEAVYRPHCEKQSREMERIRSEESLSLPSDMDYLSLPVSLSQEVREILDRVRPNTLGAATRLPGMTPAGIIHLLNYVLRTGQRNRHTEHRNRSSQKEGGKGQLCASNIPISQ
;
A
#
# COMPACT_ATOMS: atom_id res chain seq x y z
N MET A 1 38.16 5.36 -2.73
CA MET A 1 37.55 4.06 -2.37
C MET A 1 36.05 3.98 -2.68
N LEU A 2 35.23 5.00 -2.33
CA LEU A 2 33.79 4.97 -2.63
C LEU A 2 33.49 5.05 -4.14
N ALA A 3 34.19 5.93 -4.89
CA ALA A 3 34.04 6.06 -6.34
C ALA A 3 34.44 4.80 -7.10
N GLN A 4 35.46 4.09 -6.64
CA GLN A 4 35.87 2.82 -7.23
C GLN A 4 34.88 1.67 -6.94
N LYS A 5 34.27 1.65 -5.75
CA LYS A 5 33.16 0.71 -5.44
C LYS A 5 31.90 1.01 -6.28
N LEU A 6 31.61 2.29 -6.52
CA LEU A 6 30.49 2.72 -7.38
C LEU A 6 30.74 2.37 -8.85
N HIS A 7 31.98 2.47 -9.32
CA HIS A 7 32.33 2.06 -10.70
C HIS A 7 32.30 0.53 -10.86
N LEU A 8 32.75 -0.23 -9.87
CA LEU A 8 32.65 -1.69 -9.83
C LEU A 8 31.19 -2.18 -9.74
N LEU A 9 30.33 -1.50 -8.97
CA LEU A 9 28.89 -1.78 -8.94
C LEU A 9 28.19 -1.46 -10.28
N ARG A 10 28.54 -0.36 -10.94
CA ARG A 10 28.06 -0.06 -12.30
C ARG A 10 28.53 -1.11 -13.32
N HIS A 11 29.78 -1.52 -13.27
CA HIS A 11 30.31 -2.57 -14.16
C HIS A 11 29.70 -3.94 -13.85
N ASN A 12 29.52 -4.30 -12.58
CA ASN A 12 28.89 -5.57 -12.20
C ASN A 12 27.39 -5.61 -12.54
N VAL A 13 26.65 -4.51 -12.38
CA VAL A 13 25.25 -4.43 -12.81
C VAL A 13 25.14 -4.49 -14.33
N LEU A 14 25.99 -3.80 -15.07
CA LEU A 14 26.00 -3.85 -16.54
C LEU A 14 26.50 -5.20 -17.07
N SER A 15 27.50 -5.83 -16.45
CA SER A 15 27.97 -7.15 -16.84
C SER A 15 26.98 -8.27 -16.44
N PHE A 16 26.31 -8.13 -15.29
CA PHE A 16 25.28 -9.07 -14.86
C PHE A 16 23.99 -8.94 -15.70
N VAL A 17 23.60 -7.74 -16.07
CA VAL A 17 22.52 -7.47 -17.02
C VAL A 17 22.90 -8.01 -18.41
N SER A 18 24.14 -7.78 -18.88
CA SER A 18 24.63 -8.30 -20.15
C SER A 18 24.74 -9.82 -20.19
N SER A 19 25.08 -10.48 -19.09
CA SER A 19 25.23 -11.96 -19.05
C SER A 19 23.90 -12.71 -18.97
N ARG A 20 22.82 -12.10 -18.49
CA ARG A 20 21.46 -12.70 -18.47
C ARG A 20 20.56 -12.25 -19.61
N THR A 21 20.86 -11.15 -20.29
CA THR A 21 20.05 -10.62 -21.42
C THR A 21 20.28 -11.37 -22.74
N GLY A 22 21.34 -12.18 -22.86
CA GLY A 22 21.68 -12.87 -24.10
C GLY A 22 21.25 -14.32 -24.23
N SER A 23 21.12 -15.07 -23.14
CA SER A 23 20.89 -16.52 -23.18
C SER A 23 19.56 -16.99 -22.61
N ASP A 24 18.85 -16.20 -21.79
CA ASP A 24 17.58 -16.59 -21.15
C ASP A 24 16.31 -16.07 -21.87
N LEU A 25 16.44 -15.31 -22.95
CA LEU A 25 15.31 -14.89 -23.80
C LEU A 25 14.64 -16.06 -24.57
N THR A 26 15.12 -17.28 -24.40
CA THR A 26 14.48 -18.49 -24.95
C THR A 26 13.24 -18.92 -24.15
N ARG A 27 13.10 -18.50 -22.89
CA ARG A 27 11.93 -18.83 -22.06
C ARG A 27 10.77 -17.93 -22.42
N ARG A 28 9.76 -18.46 -23.09
CA ARG A 28 8.56 -17.75 -23.53
C ARG A 28 7.36 -17.95 -22.60
N GLN A 29 7.55 -18.61 -21.45
CA GLN A 29 6.49 -18.91 -20.51
C GLN A 29 6.94 -18.70 -19.07
N TYR A 30 6.14 -17.96 -18.32
CA TYR A 30 6.31 -17.67 -16.90
C TYR A 30 5.02 -17.96 -16.15
N ASP A 31 5.12 -18.20 -14.85
CA ASP A 31 3.96 -18.37 -13.98
C ASP A 31 3.25 -17.01 -13.77
N VAL A 32 4.04 -15.96 -13.53
CA VAL A 32 3.55 -14.59 -13.30
C VAL A 32 4.34 -13.60 -14.15
N ILE A 33 3.64 -12.70 -14.84
CA ILE A 33 4.22 -11.52 -15.47
C ILE A 33 3.77 -10.26 -14.73
N VAL A 34 4.73 -9.41 -14.33
CA VAL A 34 4.48 -8.10 -13.71
C VAL A 34 4.88 -7.00 -14.68
N VAL A 35 3.94 -6.11 -15.03
CA VAL A 35 4.15 -5.03 -15.97
C VAL A 35 4.32 -3.71 -15.24
N GLY A 36 5.54 -3.13 -15.27
CA GLY A 36 5.89 -1.86 -14.65
C GLY A 36 6.85 -2.01 -13.47
N GLY A 37 7.96 -1.26 -13.46
CA GLY A 37 9.02 -1.29 -12.44
C GLY A 37 8.87 -0.25 -11.30
N GLY A 38 7.66 0.30 -11.08
CA GLY A 38 7.35 1.21 -9.95
C GLY A 38 7.15 0.46 -8.64
N HIS A 39 6.77 1.18 -7.57
CA HIS A 39 6.60 0.60 -6.22
C HIS A 39 5.62 -0.59 -6.18
N ALA A 40 4.55 -0.57 -6.96
CA ALA A 40 3.63 -1.71 -7.04
C ALA A 40 4.29 -2.90 -7.73
N GLY A 41 4.97 -2.68 -8.86
CA GLY A 41 5.58 -3.77 -9.62
C GLY A 41 6.76 -4.40 -8.90
N THR A 42 7.60 -3.63 -8.23
CA THR A 42 8.74 -4.15 -7.46
C THR A 42 8.29 -5.05 -6.31
N GLU A 43 7.26 -4.64 -5.58
CA GLU A 43 6.68 -5.44 -4.50
C GLU A 43 5.94 -6.68 -5.04
N ALA A 44 5.19 -6.54 -6.15
CA ALA A 44 4.47 -7.65 -6.77
C ALA A 44 5.43 -8.74 -7.28
N ALA A 45 6.47 -8.34 -8.00
CA ALA A 45 7.46 -9.26 -8.56
C ALA A 45 8.23 -10.01 -7.46
N ALA A 46 8.70 -9.29 -6.44
CA ALA A 46 9.39 -9.90 -5.30
C ALA A 46 8.47 -10.85 -4.52
N ALA A 47 7.20 -10.49 -4.31
CA ALA A 47 6.26 -11.33 -3.57
C ALA A 47 5.90 -12.62 -4.34
N ALA A 48 5.62 -12.54 -5.64
CA ALA A 48 5.32 -13.71 -6.47
C ALA A 48 6.52 -14.68 -6.54
N ALA A 49 7.73 -14.14 -6.74
CA ALA A 49 8.96 -14.94 -6.77
C ALA A 49 9.25 -15.62 -5.43
N ARG A 50 9.04 -14.94 -4.28
CA ARG A 50 9.20 -15.55 -2.93
C ARG A 50 8.24 -16.70 -2.68
N LEU A 51 7.04 -16.66 -3.25
CA LEU A 51 6.09 -17.78 -3.20
C LEU A 51 6.54 -19.00 -4.00
N GLY A 52 7.58 -18.88 -4.84
CA GLY A 52 8.09 -19.95 -5.68
C GLY A 52 7.64 -19.89 -7.14
N ALA A 53 6.85 -18.88 -7.54
CA ALA A 53 6.44 -18.69 -8.92
C ALA A 53 7.59 -18.16 -9.79
N GLU A 54 7.76 -18.74 -10.99
CA GLU A 54 8.69 -18.21 -12.00
C GLU A 54 8.12 -16.89 -12.53
N THR A 55 8.76 -15.78 -12.14
CA THR A 55 8.23 -14.44 -12.30
C THR A 55 9.04 -13.63 -13.30
N LEU A 56 8.35 -12.90 -14.19
CA LEU A 56 8.95 -11.93 -15.09
C LEU A 56 8.48 -10.51 -14.71
N LEU A 57 9.44 -9.62 -14.43
CA LEU A 57 9.20 -8.18 -14.33
C LEU A 57 9.56 -7.49 -15.62
N ILE A 58 8.61 -6.86 -16.30
CA ILE A 58 8.84 -6.08 -17.50
C ILE A 58 8.71 -4.59 -17.20
N THR A 59 9.68 -3.81 -17.64
CA THR A 59 9.69 -2.36 -17.46
C THR A 59 10.32 -1.68 -18.68
N GLN A 60 9.87 -0.46 -19.00
CA GLN A 60 10.38 0.28 -20.15
C GLN A 60 11.89 0.59 -20.08
N LYS A 61 12.42 0.80 -18.85
CA LYS A 61 13.84 1.05 -18.59
C LYS A 61 14.23 0.43 -17.25
N ILE A 62 15.13 -0.53 -17.26
CA ILE A 62 15.63 -1.19 -16.04
C ILE A 62 16.22 -0.17 -15.06
N MET A 63 16.95 0.82 -15.57
CA MET A 63 17.56 1.88 -14.76
C MET A 63 16.54 2.74 -13.98
N THR A 64 15.24 2.67 -14.30
CA THR A 64 14.20 3.42 -13.62
C THR A 64 13.38 2.58 -12.63
N ILE A 65 13.74 1.31 -12.44
CA ILE A 65 13.09 0.46 -11.43
C ILE A 65 13.28 1.08 -10.04
N GLY A 66 12.20 1.20 -9.27
CA GLY A 66 12.19 1.79 -7.94
C GLY A 66 12.36 3.31 -7.90
N ALA A 67 12.32 4.01 -9.03
CA ALA A 67 12.50 5.47 -9.08
C ALA A 67 11.41 6.23 -8.29
N LEU A 68 11.85 7.14 -7.43
CA LEU A 68 10.99 8.09 -6.71
C LEU A 68 10.65 9.28 -7.62
N SER A 69 9.65 9.14 -8.50
CA SER A 69 9.36 10.13 -9.54
C SER A 69 8.78 11.46 -9.01
N CYS A 70 8.11 11.44 -7.87
CA CYS A 70 7.49 12.61 -7.26
C CYS A 70 8.32 13.09 -6.06
N ASN A 71 7.83 12.92 -4.84
CA ASN A 71 8.52 13.36 -3.62
C ASN A 71 9.66 12.40 -3.20
N PRO A 72 10.74 12.91 -2.57
CA PRO A 72 11.84 12.10 -2.07
C PRO A 72 11.53 11.58 -0.65
N SER A 73 10.36 11.00 -0.42
CA SER A 73 9.97 10.59 0.93
C SER A 73 9.07 9.36 0.94
N LEU A 74 9.12 8.62 2.04
CA LEU A 74 8.31 7.44 2.32
C LEU A 74 7.61 7.59 3.68
N GLY A 75 6.39 7.11 3.78
CA GLY A 75 5.65 7.12 5.04
C GLY A 75 4.87 8.41 5.32
N GLY A 76 4.54 8.61 6.59
CA GLY A 76 3.64 9.67 7.07
C GLY A 76 2.34 9.12 7.64
N VAL A 77 1.40 10.02 7.99
CA VAL A 77 0.13 9.64 8.63
C VAL A 77 -0.73 8.75 7.73
N GLY A 78 -1.06 7.55 8.19
CA GLY A 78 -1.75 6.51 7.41
C GLY A 78 -0.82 5.72 6.48
N LYS A 79 0.19 6.36 5.94
CA LYS A 79 1.14 5.81 4.99
C LYS A 79 2.26 5.02 5.66
N GLY A 80 2.80 5.54 6.77
CA GLY A 80 3.78 4.81 7.59
C GLY A 80 3.24 3.48 8.12
N GLN A 81 1.93 3.41 8.38
CA GLN A 81 1.24 2.15 8.72
C GLN A 81 1.31 1.14 7.57
N LEU A 82 1.03 1.59 6.33
CA LEU A 82 1.15 0.72 5.15
C LEU A 82 2.58 0.21 4.96
N VAL A 83 3.60 1.08 5.09
CA VAL A 83 5.01 0.67 4.96
C VAL A 83 5.37 -0.40 5.99
N ARG A 84 4.93 -0.22 7.25
CA ARG A 84 5.17 -1.20 8.32
C ARG A 84 4.46 -2.53 8.06
N GLU A 85 3.26 -2.52 7.49
CA GLU A 85 2.52 -3.74 7.13
C GLU A 85 3.11 -4.43 5.89
N VAL A 86 3.54 -3.66 4.89
CA VAL A 86 4.28 -4.18 3.73
C VAL A 86 5.58 -4.84 4.18
N ASP A 87 6.33 -4.19 5.09
CA ASP A 87 7.54 -4.77 5.68
C ASP A 87 7.24 -6.04 6.48
N ALA A 88 6.17 -6.06 7.30
CA ALA A 88 5.77 -7.24 8.07
C ALA A 88 5.47 -8.47 7.18
N LEU A 89 5.05 -8.24 5.93
CA LEU A 89 4.84 -9.25 4.89
C LEU A 89 6.05 -9.45 3.96
N ASP A 90 7.23 -9.03 4.43
CA ASP A 90 8.52 -9.18 3.75
C ASP A 90 8.68 -8.35 2.46
N GLY A 91 7.95 -7.22 2.36
CA GLY A 91 8.13 -6.25 1.28
C GLY A 91 9.47 -5.52 1.32
N LEU A 92 9.78 -4.84 0.23
CA LEU A 92 11.08 -4.21 0.00
C LEU A 92 11.15 -2.77 0.51
N CYS A 93 10.05 -2.00 0.37
CA CYS A 93 10.06 -0.54 0.53
C CYS A 93 10.48 -0.09 1.94
N GLY A 94 10.14 -0.83 3.00
CA GLY A 94 10.56 -0.53 4.37
C GLY A 94 12.08 -0.63 4.54
N ARG A 95 12.68 -1.74 4.09
CA ARG A 95 14.15 -1.94 4.11
C ARG A 95 14.88 -0.93 3.24
N ALA A 96 14.34 -0.62 2.06
CA ALA A 96 14.87 0.39 1.17
C ALA A 96 14.82 1.79 1.81
N GLY A 97 13.71 2.10 2.53
CA GLY A 97 13.57 3.34 3.29
C GLY A 97 14.61 3.50 4.39
N ASP A 98 14.91 2.42 5.14
CA ASP A 98 15.95 2.43 6.19
C ASP A 98 17.36 2.59 5.61
N SER A 99 17.61 2.01 4.42
CA SER A 99 18.90 2.10 3.74
C SER A 99 19.16 3.48 3.13
N ALA A 100 18.11 4.13 2.62
CA ALA A 100 18.21 5.37 1.86
C ALA A 100 17.76 6.62 2.64
N GLY A 101 17.23 6.47 3.85
CA GLY A 101 16.71 7.57 4.65
C GLY A 101 17.80 8.55 5.05
N VAL A 102 17.51 9.84 4.91
CA VAL A 102 18.41 10.96 5.26
C VAL A 102 17.80 11.90 6.30
N HIS A 103 16.53 11.75 6.62
CA HIS A 103 15.80 12.47 7.66
C HIS A 103 14.63 11.61 8.13
N PHE A 104 14.62 11.25 9.40
CA PHE A 104 13.57 10.43 9.99
C PHE A 104 12.76 11.24 10.99
N SER A 105 11.43 11.04 10.98
CA SER A 105 10.52 11.66 11.93
C SER A 105 9.27 10.80 12.13
N ILE A 106 8.70 10.85 13.33
CA ILE A 106 7.39 10.27 13.61
C ILE A 106 6.37 11.41 13.65
N LEU A 107 5.54 11.49 12.62
CA LEU A 107 4.45 12.46 12.57
C LEU A 107 3.36 12.11 13.59
N ASN A 108 2.65 13.12 14.08
CA ASN A 108 1.61 12.97 15.11
C ASN A 108 2.10 12.34 16.43
N ARG A 109 3.39 12.47 16.77
CA ARG A 109 3.95 11.93 18.01
C ARG A 109 3.14 12.33 19.25
N SER A 110 2.69 13.59 19.33
CA SER A 110 1.89 14.13 20.45
C SER A 110 0.46 13.58 20.52
N LYS A 111 -0.04 12.94 19.44
CA LYS A 111 -1.41 12.40 19.35
C LYS A 111 -1.52 10.92 19.77
N GLY A 112 -0.39 10.29 20.04
CA GLY A 112 -0.31 8.90 20.50
C GLY A 112 -0.09 7.85 19.40
N PRO A 113 0.39 6.65 19.80
CA PRO A 113 0.82 5.56 18.93
C PRO A 113 -0.19 5.10 17.87
N ALA A 114 -1.48 5.14 18.16
CA ALA A 114 -2.53 4.75 17.20
C ALA A 114 -2.52 5.57 15.89
N VAL A 115 -1.96 6.77 15.94
CA VAL A 115 -1.90 7.68 14.77
C VAL A 115 -0.47 8.13 14.45
N TRP A 116 0.53 7.51 15.03
CA TRP A 116 1.91 7.75 14.66
C TRP A 116 2.13 7.41 13.20
N GLY A 117 2.77 8.32 12.47
CA GLY A 117 3.11 8.16 11.07
C GLY A 117 4.63 8.18 10.89
N PRO A 118 5.33 7.04 10.95
CA PRO A 118 6.76 7.00 10.60
C PRO A 118 6.95 7.57 9.19
N ARG A 119 7.92 8.47 9.05
CA ARG A 119 8.27 9.12 7.78
C ARG A 119 9.78 9.28 7.67
N ALA A 120 10.30 9.09 6.45
CA ALA A 120 11.68 9.44 6.12
C ALA A 120 11.73 10.23 4.81
N GLN A 121 12.64 11.23 4.74
CA GLN A 121 13.14 11.74 3.48
C GLN A 121 14.24 10.80 3.00
N LEU A 122 14.31 10.59 1.69
CA LEU A 122 15.11 9.54 1.08
C LEU A 122 16.12 10.12 0.09
N ASP A 123 17.30 9.57 0.09
CA ASP A 123 18.22 9.67 -1.03
C ASP A 123 17.69 8.83 -2.20
N ARG A 124 17.30 9.52 -3.30
CA ARG A 124 16.65 8.89 -4.46
C ARG A 124 17.51 7.82 -5.10
N GLU A 125 18.79 8.09 -5.21
CA GLU A 125 19.73 7.20 -5.87
C GLU A 125 19.98 5.94 -5.04
N ARG A 126 20.21 6.09 -3.72
CA ARG A 126 20.38 4.95 -2.81
C ARG A 126 19.14 4.08 -2.73
N TYR A 127 17.94 4.69 -2.70
CA TYR A 127 16.69 3.94 -2.69
C TYR A 127 16.54 3.10 -3.95
N ARG A 128 16.76 3.71 -5.12
CA ARG A 128 16.70 3.05 -6.42
C ARG A 128 17.70 1.90 -6.50
N GLN A 129 18.97 2.13 -6.12
CA GLN A 129 20.03 1.11 -6.12
C GLN A 129 19.70 -0.07 -5.20
N PHE A 130 19.14 0.20 -4.01
CA PHE A 130 18.71 -0.85 -3.10
C PHE A 130 17.63 -1.74 -3.75
N ILE A 131 16.57 -1.13 -4.28
CA ILE A 131 15.47 -1.88 -4.93
C ILE A 131 16.00 -2.71 -6.11
N GLN A 132 16.83 -2.14 -6.97
CA GLN A 132 17.41 -2.84 -8.11
C GLN A 132 18.28 -4.03 -7.67
N SER A 133 19.13 -3.84 -6.67
CA SER A 133 19.99 -4.90 -6.15
C SER A 133 19.18 -6.06 -5.56
N GLU A 134 18.13 -5.77 -4.78
CA GLU A 134 17.24 -6.78 -4.20
C GLU A 134 16.51 -7.57 -5.29
N LEU A 135 15.94 -6.90 -6.29
CA LEU A 135 15.21 -7.59 -7.36
C LEU A 135 16.13 -8.45 -8.23
N LEU A 136 17.30 -7.93 -8.61
CA LEU A 136 18.24 -8.68 -9.43
C LEU A 136 18.83 -9.90 -8.72
N SER A 137 18.86 -9.89 -7.37
CA SER A 137 19.30 -11.02 -6.55
C SER A 137 18.17 -11.97 -6.14
N THR A 138 16.91 -11.61 -6.42
CA THR A 138 15.75 -12.44 -6.03
C THR A 138 15.69 -13.72 -6.87
N PRO A 139 15.73 -14.91 -6.26
CA PRO A 139 15.57 -16.17 -6.99
C PRO A 139 14.23 -16.23 -7.73
N ARG A 140 14.18 -16.92 -8.88
CA ARG A 140 12.98 -17.08 -9.73
C ARG A 140 12.41 -15.78 -10.28
N LEU A 141 13.15 -14.67 -10.22
CA LEU A 141 12.76 -13.39 -10.81
C LEU A 141 13.66 -13.05 -12.00
N THR A 142 13.06 -12.94 -13.17
CA THR A 142 13.71 -12.41 -14.38
C THR A 142 13.26 -10.96 -14.58
N VAL A 143 14.17 -10.07 -14.96
CA VAL A 143 13.88 -8.66 -15.29
C VAL A 143 14.16 -8.42 -16.74
N LEU A 144 13.17 -7.88 -17.47
CA LEU A 144 13.25 -7.59 -18.90
C LEU A 144 12.95 -6.12 -19.17
N GLU A 145 13.77 -5.49 -20.01
CA GLU A 145 13.49 -4.16 -20.56
C GLU A 145 12.59 -4.28 -21.79
N GLY A 146 11.43 -3.64 -21.74
CA GLY A 146 10.46 -3.70 -22.82
C GLY A 146 9.19 -2.89 -22.50
N SER A 147 8.47 -2.51 -23.54
CA SER A 147 7.17 -1.83 -23.43
C SER A 147 6.07 -2.80 -23.86
N VAL A 148 5.11 -3.03 -22.96
CA VAL A 148 3.94 -3.89 -23.21
C VAL A 148 2.91 -3.09 -23.99
N ASP A 149 2.48 -3.62 -25.14
CA ASP A 149 1.45 -3.04 -25.99
C ASP A 149 0.08 -3.68 -25.74
N GLU A 150 0.02 -5.00 -25.65
CA GLU A 150 -1.22 -5.75 -25.60
C GLU A 150 -1.20 -6.81 -24.50
N LEU A 151 -2.38 -6.97 -23.85
CA LEU A 151 -2.67 -8.10 -22.99
C LEU A 151 -3.36 -9.18 -23.82
N LEU A 152 -2.81 -10.39 -23.78
CA LEU A 152 -3.38 -11.53 -24.47
C LEU A 152 -4.41 -12.23 -23.58
N VAL A 153 -5.61 -12.43 -24.11
CA VAL A 153 -6.71 -13.06 -23.40
C VAL A 153 -7.37 -14.15 -24.25
N SER A 154 -7.91 -15.17 -23.60
CA SER A 154 -8.71 -16.19 -24.29
C SER A 154 -10.00 -15.60 -24.82
N GLN A 155 -10.58 -16.25 -25.84
CA GLN A 155 -11.97 -16.01 -26.19
C GLN A 155 -12.86 -16.29 -24.97
N PRO A 156 -14.00 -15.56 -24.82
CA PRO A 156 -14.96 -15.82 -23.77
C PRO A 156 -15.42 -17.29 -23.81
N ASN A 157 -15.54 -17.91 -22.63
CA ASN A 157 -16.14 -19.24 -22.55
C ASN A 157 -17.62 -19.16 -23.00
N PRO A 158 -18.07 -19.99 -23.94
CA PRO A 158 -19.50 -20.01 -24.34
C PRO A 158 -20.46 -20.26 -23.16
N GLU A 159 -20.03 -21.02 -22.14
CA GLU A 159 -20.80 -21.32 -20.94
C GLU A 159 -20.83 -20.17 -19.92
N GLU A 160 -19.83 -19.23 -20.01
CA GLU A 160 -19.72 -18.05 -19.15
C GLU A 160 -19.44 -16.80 -20.02
N PRO A 161 -20.44 -16.26 -20.71
CA PRO A 161 -20.28 -15.09 -21.57
C PRO A 161 -19.74 -13.88 -20.80
N GLY A 162 -18.67 -13.25 -21.33
CA GLY A 162 -18.02 -12.10 -20.69
C GLY A 162 -16.93 -12.45 -19.67
N HIS A 163 -16.64 -13.73 -19.43
CA HIS A 163 -15.47 -14.16 -18.66
C HIS A 163 -14.30 -14.53 -19.56
N HIS A 164 -13.18 -13.86 -19.33
CA HIS A 164 -11.93 -14.07 -20.03
C HIS A 164 -10.90 -14.72 -19.10
N ARG A 165 -9.84 -15.29 -19.72
CA ARG A 165 -8.64 -15.73 -19.01
C ARG A 165 -7.44 -15.06 -19.65
N VAL A 166 -6.53 -14.50 -18.85
CA VAL A 166 -5.27 -13.99 -19.37
C VAL A 166 -4.38 -15.15 -19.82
N THR A 167 -3.68 -14.97 -20.94
CA THR A 167 -2.79 -15.99 -21.52
C THR A 167 -1.36 -15.47 -21.73
N GLY A 168 -1.14 -14.15 -21.60
CA GLY A 168 0.18 -13.55 -21.74
C GLY A 168 0.13 -12.09 -22.14
N ILE A 169 1.22 -11.63 -22.71
CA ILE A 169 1.39 -10.25 -23.20
C ILE A 169 2.11 -10.23 -24.55
N ARG A 170 2.01 -9.08 -25.27
CA ARG A 170 2.80 -8.75 -26.44
C ARG A 170 3.52 -7.42 -26.22
N LEU A 171 4.77 -7.35 -26.68
CA LEU A 171 5.58 -6.13 -26.63
C LEU A 171 5.40 -5.28 -27.88
N VAL A 172 5.71 -3.98 -27.75
CA VAL A 172 5.63 -2.99 -28.84
C VAL A 172 6.57 -3.31 -30.00
N ASP A 173 7.70 -3.98 -29.75
CA ASP A 173 8.69 -4.36 -30.74
C ASP A 173 8.23 -5.47 -31.71
N GLY A 174 7.01 -5.97 -31.53
CA GLY A 174 6.44 -7.05 -32.32
C GLY A 174 7.06 -8.43 -32.07
N SER A 175 7.85 -8.57 -31.02
CA SER A 175 8.44 -9.85 -30.61
C SER A 175 7.36 -10.90 -30.33
N HIS A 176 7.78 -12.18 -30.31
CA HIS A 176 6.84 -13.27 -30.01
C HIS A 176 6.15 -13.09 -28.66
N PRO A 177 4.90 -13.49 -28.54
CA PRO A 177 4.15 -13.43 -27.29
C PRO A 177 4.89 -14.09 -26.12
N ILE A 178 4.81 -13.46 -24.94
CA ILE A 178 5.29 -14.04 -23.68
C ILE A 178 4.06 -14.55 -22.93
N LEU A 179 4.01 -15.86 -22.69
CA LEU A 179 2.85 -16.53 -22.13
C LEU A 179 2.91 -16.56 -20.60
N SER A 180 1.74 -16.43 -19.97
CA SER A 180 1.59 -16.56 -18.52
C SER A 180 0.13 -16.82 -18.15
N SER A 181 -0.10 -17.55 -17.07
CA SER A 181 -1.43 -17.76 -16.49
C SER A 181 -1.86 -16.61 -15.56
N SER A 182 -0.92 -15.75 -15.14
CA SER A 182 -1.20 -14.60 -14.26
C SER A 182 -0.40 -13.38 -14.69
N VAL A 183 -1.10 -12.24 -14.85
CA VAL A 183 -0.49 -10.94 -15.18
C VAL A 183 -0.89 -9.90 -14.15
N VAL A 184 0.08 -9.14 -13.63
CA VAL A 184 -0.12 -8.02 -12.71
C VAL A 184 0.21 -6.73 -13.44
N LEU A 185 -0.78 -5.87 -13.66
CA LEU A 185 -0.57 -4.56 -14.28
C LEU A 185 -0.33 -3.49 -13.21
N THR A 186 0.82 -2.82 -13.31
CA THR A 186 1.25 -1.77 -12.38
C THR A 186 1.76 -0.52 -13.12
N THR A 187 1.02 -0.12 -14.14
CA THR A 187 1.40 0.88 -15.16
C THR A 187 1.56 2.31 -14.61
N GLY A 188 1.15 2.58 -13.38
CA GLY A 188 1.29 3.90 -12.76
C GLY A 188 0.63 5.01 -13.58
N THR A 189 1.40 6.05 -13.92
CA THR A 189 0.95 7.18 -14.74
C THR A 189 1.13 6.95 -16.25
N PHE A 190 1.61 5.76 -16.67
CA PHE A 190 1.93 5.49 -18.08
C PHE A 190 0.74 4.98 -18.90
N LEU A 191 -0.37 4.55 -18.24
CA LEU A 191 -1.56 4.08 -18.95
C LEU A 191 -2.27 5.25 -19.65
N SER A 192 -2.12 5.34 -20.97
CA SER A 192 -2.53 6.49 -21.80
C SER A 192 -2.08 7.84 -21.20
N GLY A 193 -0.85 7.87 -20.67
CA GLY A 193 -0.29 9.01 -19.97
C GLY A 193 -0.10 10.24 -20.86
N SER A 194 -0.42 11.43 -20.34
CA SER A 194 -0.22 12.72 -21.00
C SER A 194 0.39 13.72 -20.00
N LEU A 195 1.45 14.39 -20.39
CA LEU A 195 2.16 15.40 -19.61
C LEU A 195 1.65 16.80 -19.97
N PHE A 196 1.53 17.66 -18.96
CA PHE A 196 1.01 19.02 -19.08
C PHE A 196 1.97 20.03 -18.46
N MET A 197 2.32 21.07 -19.22
CA MET A 197 3.10 22.19 -18.75
C MET A 197 2.65 23.46 -19.48
N GLY A 198 1.95 24.37 -18.76
CA GLY A 198 1.27 25.49 -19.38
C GLY A 198 0.20 25.05 -20.38
N GLN A 199 0.35 25.46 -21.62
CA GLN A 199 -0.53 25.08 -22.73
C GLN A 199 -0.02 23.87 -23.53
N THR A 200 1.20 23.39 -23.20
CA THR A 200 1.82 22.27 -23.90
C THR A 200 1.34 20.94 -23.33
N THR A 201 0.97 20.04 -24.23
CA THR A 201 0.64 18.64 -23.90
C THR A 201 1.53 17.71 -24.73
N SER A 202 2.09 16.68 -24.06
CA SER A 202 2.89 15.65 -24.73
C SER A 202 2.55 14.26 -24.18
N PRO A 203 2.68 13.18 -24.98
CA PRO A 203 2.50 11.82 -24.47
C PRO A 203 3.59 11.46 -23.47
N GLY A 204 3.26 10.61 -22.49
CA GLY A 204 4.20 10.10 -21.51
C GLY A 204 3.63 10.05 -20.09
N GLY A 205 4.21 9.20 -19.25
CA GLY A 205 3.83 9.05 -17.86
C GLY A 205 4.74 9.81 -16.87
N ARG A 206 5.90 10.26 -17.33
CA ARG A 206 6.91 11.00 -16.57
C ARG A 206 7.74 11.87 -17.51
N MET A 207 8.20 13.03 -17.03
CA MET A 207 9.07 13.91 -17.82
C MET A 207 10.37 13.17 -18.21
N GLY A 208 10.72 13.26 -19.48
CA GLY A 208 11.87 12.54 -20.06
C GLY A 208 11.57 11.12 -20.55
N ASP A 209 10.36 10.62 -20.34
CA ASP A 209 9.89 9.32 -20.82
C ASP A 209 8.62 9.53 -21.67
N ALA A 210 8.80 9.60 -22.97
CA ALA A 210 7.74 9.88 -23.94
C ALA A 210 6.84 8.68 -24.25
N GLN A 211 7.14 7.49 -23.73
CA GLN A 211 6.34 6.29 -23.97
C GLN A 211 5.08 6.29 -23.12
N SER A 212 3.95 5.92 -23.73
CA SER A 212 2.69 5.66 -23.03
C SER A 212 2.14 4.30 -23.50
N CYS A 213 1.42 3.60 -22.61
CA CYS A 213 0.83 2.28 -22.91
C CYS A 213 -0.61 2.46 -23.43
N ALA A 214 -0.77 2.97 -24.64
CA ALA A 214 -2.09 3.21 -25.22
C ALA A 214 -2.78 1.91 -25.67
N GLY A 215 -2.05 0.96 -26.27
CA GLY A 215 -2.58 -0.34 -26.69
C GLY A 215 -3.11 -1.14 -25.51
N LEU A 216 -2.39 -1.12 -24.38
CA LEU A 216 -2.85 -1.77 -23.15
C LEU A 216 -4.16 -1.15 -22.62
N SER A 217 -4.29 0.21 -22.67
CA SER A 217 -5.54 0.88 -22.28
C SER A 217 -6.70 0.50 -23.20
N TYR A 218 -6.43 0.38 -24.50
CA TYR A 218 -7.41 -0.09 -25.48
C TYR A 218 -7.92 -1.51 -25.14
N THR A 219 -6.99 -2.45 -24.87
CA THR A 219 -7.35 -3.82 -24.48
C THR A 219 -8.25 -3.84 -23.22
N LEU A 220 -7.89 -3.08 -22.19
CA LEU A 220 -8.68 -3.02 -20.96
C LEU A 220 -10.09 -2.47 -21.19
N LYS A 221 -10.22 -1.44 -22.03
CA LYS A 221 -11.49 -0.75 -22.26
C LYS A 221 -12.35 -1.43 -23.30
N GLU A 222 -11.81 -1.70 -24.48
CA GLU A 222 -12.59 -2.15 -25.64
C GLU A 222 -12.69 -3.69 -25.70
N THR A 223 -11.62 -4.43 -25.36
CA THR A 223 -11.64 -5.90 -25.40
C THR A 223 -12.28 -6.51 -24.16
N LEU A 224 -11.89 -6.00 -22.96
CA LEU A 224 -12.38 -6.53 -21.68
C LEU A 224 -13.61 -5.78 -21.15
N GLY A 225 -14.05 -4.70 -21.79
CA GLY A 225 -15.20 -3.90 -21.37
C GLY A 225 -15.08 -3.26 -19.99
N LEU A 226 -13.86 -3.05 -19.49
CA LEU A 226 -13.66 -2.49 -18.16
C LEU A 226 -14.01 -0.99 -18.13
N ARG A 227 -14.62 -0.56 -17.04
CA ARG A 227 -14.88 0.86 -16.80
C ARG A 227 -13.57 1.58 -16.48
N VAL A 228 -13.11 2.39 -17.41
CA VAL A 228 -11.90 3.20 -17.32
C VAL A 228 -12.29 4.66 -17.14
N GLY A 229 -11.57 5.37 -16.29
CA GLY A 229 -11.70 6.81 -16.09
C GLY A 229 -10.34 7.50 -16.15
N ARG A 230 -10.32 8.83 -16.03
CA ARG A 230 -9.07 9.62 -16.02
C ARG A 230 -8.87 10.33 -14.70
N LEU A 231 -7.65 10.27 -14.18
CA LEU A 231 -7.19 11.02 -13.02
C LEU A 231 -5.97 11.86 -13.38
N ARG A 232 -5.69 12.86 -12.57
CA ARG A 232 -4.52 13.73 -12.73
C ARG A 232 -3.72 13.86 -11.44
N THR A 233 -2.43 14.10 -11.60
CA THR A 233 -1.52 14.44 -10.52
C THR A 233 -0.53 15.50 -11.01
N GLY A 234 0.24 16.09 -10.10
CA GLY A 234 1.26 17.07 -10.44
C GLY A 234 2.49 16.91 -9.57
N THR A 235 3.61 17.42 -10.04
CA THR A 235 4.87 17.46 -9.30
C THR A 235 5.41 18.89 -9.22
N PRO A 236 6.06 19.28 -8.10
CA PRO A 236 6.76 20.55 -8.00
C PRO A 236 8.02 20.59 -8.87
N PRO A 237 8.55 21.79 -9.16
CA PRO A 237 9.87 21.95 -9.74
C PRO A 237 10.96 21.39 -8.83
N ARG A 238 12.16 21.17 -9.37
CA ARG A 238 13.39 20.90 -8.61
C ARG A 238 14.21 22.16 -8.55
N ILE A 239 14.57 22.59 -7.35
CA ILE A 239 15.24 23.87 -7.08
C ILE A 239 16.70 23.61 -6.74
N VAL A 240 17.62 24.39 -7.29
CA VAL A 240 19.04 24.34 -6.95
C VAL A 240 19.21 24.82 -5.50
N LYS A 241 19.81 24.00 -4.64
CA LYS A 241 19.93 24.24 -3.20
C LYS A 241 20.69 25.54 -2.88
N GLU A 242 21.77 25.85 -3.60
CA GLU A 242 22.57 27.04 -3.40
C GLU A 242 21.83 28.34 -3.75
N SER A 243 20.78 28.27 -4.56
CA SER A 243 19.92 29.41 -4.90
C SER A 243 18.87 29.74 -3.84
N VAL A 244 18.78 28.97 -2.75
CA VAL A 244 17.77 29.11 -1.71
C VAL A 244 18.37 29.77 -0.47
N ASP A 245 17.74 30.80 0.04
CA ASP A 245 18.10 31.43 1.30
C ASP A 245 17.43 30.71 2.49
N LEU A 246 18.11 29.71 3.00
CA LEU A 246 17.61 28.90 4.11
C LEU A 246 17.52 29.66 5.44
N SER A 247 18.17 30.82 5.58
CA SER A 247 18.08 31.67 6.77
C SER A 247 16.67 32.28 6.96
N LEU A 248 15.91 32.40 5.85
CA LEU A 248 14.54 32.91 5.81
C LEU A 248 13.49 31.78 5.94
N ALA A 249 13.91 30.56 6.26
CA ALA A 249 13.03 29.41 6.44
C ALA A 249 13.20 28.81 7.84
N GLN A 250 12.14 28.23 8.39
CA GLN A 250 12.16 27.62 9.71
C GLN A 250 12.81 26.22 9.62
N LEU A 251 13.89 26.01 10.37
CA LEU A 251 14.56 24.72 10.48
C LEU A 251 13.60 23.65 11.08
N GLN A 252 13.57 22.50 10.48
CA GLN A 252 12.86 21.31 10.95
C GLN A 252 13.87 20.18 11.15
N ALA A 253 14.21 19.96 12.42
CA ALA A 253 15.19 18.93 12.79
C ALA A 253 14.58 17.52 12.66
N PRO A 254 15.42 16.51 12.31
CA PRO A 254 15.03 15.10 12.37
C PRO A 254 14.89 14.61 13.81
N ASP A 255 14.32 13.44 13.99
CA ASP A 255 14.30 12.76 15.29
C ASP A 255 15.73 12.41 15.73
N LYS A 256 16.08 12.68 16.99
CA LYS A 256 17.40 12.38 17.55
C LYS A 256 17.73 10.89 17.54
N GLN A 257 16.71 10.05 17.63
CA GLN A 257 16.83 8.60 17.54
C GLN A 257 15.92 8.14 16.40
N PRO A 258 16.46 7.94 15.19
CA PRO A 258 15.68 7.51 14.04
C PRO A 258 15.12 6.10 14.26
N THR A 259 13.82 5.93 14.01
CA THR A 259 13.13 4.65 14.11
C THR A 259 13.07 4.00 12.74
N PRO A 260 13.63 2.78 12.56
CA PRO A 260 13.54 2.07 11.28
C PRO A 260 12.11 1.73 10.89
N PHE A 261 11.85 1.66 9.58
CA PHE A 261 10.61 1.09 9.06
C PHE A 261 10.58 -0.44 9.19
N SER A 262 11.69 -1.09 8.91
CA SER A 262 11.76 -2.55 8.92
C SER A 262 11.92 -3.13 10.32
N PHE A 263 11.11 -4.15 10.62
CA PHE A 263 11.22 -4.93 11.85
C PHE A 263 12.48 -5.83 11.89
N LEU A 264 13.16 -6.01 10.77
CA LEU A 264 14.45 -6.70 10.73
C LEU A 264 15.60 -5.83 11.22
N ASN A 265 15.45 -4.50 11.11
CA ASN A 265 16.52 -3.54 11.42
C ASN A 265 16.37 -3.02 12.84
N THR A 266 17.49 -2.92 13.56
CA THR A 266 17.57 -2.25 14.87
C THR A 266 17.96 -0.78 14.73
N HIS A 267 18.64 -0.44 13.62
CA HIS A 267 19.14 0.91 13.32
C HIS A 267 18.88 1.25 11.87
N THR A 268 18.83 2.54 11.57
CA THR A 268 18.83 3.08 10.20
C THR A 268 20.27 3.13 9.67
N HIS A 269 20.43 3.14 8.35
CA HIS A 269 21.76 3.24 7.74
C HIS A 269 22.41 4.63 7.99
N CYS A 270 21.60 5.70 7.92
CA CYS A 270 22.05 7.05 8.26
C CYS A 270 22.11 7.19 9.78
N LYS A 271 23.25 7.62 10.31
CA LYS A 271 23.43 7.87 11.74
C LYS A 271 22.69 9.14 12.17
N PRO A 272 22.33 9.29 13.47
CA PRO A 272 21.62 10.45 13.96
C PRO A 272 22.25 11.79 13.57
N GLU A 273 23.59 11.88 13.66
CA GLU A 273 24.38 13.08 13.35
C GLU A 273 24.55 13.36 11.85
N GLU A 274 24.32 12.36 10.99
CA GLU A 274 24.44 12.48 9.54
C GLU A 274 23.12 12.91 8.89
N GLN A 275 22.04 12.97 9.66
CA GLN A 275 20.73 13.32 9.13
C GLN A 275 20.68 14.78 8.64
N LEU A 276 19.98 14.98 7.52
CA LEU A 276 19.76 16.31 6.93
C LEU A 276 18.50 16.95 7.50
N PRO A 277 18.50 18.27 7.79
CA PRO A 277 17.28 18.97 8.16
C PRO A 277 16.37 19.24 6.94
N CYS A 278 15.08 19.40 7.21
CA CYS A 278 14.13 20.03 6.32
C CYS A 278 13.87 21.47 6.73
N TYR A 279 13.25 22.27 5.86
CA TYR A 279 12.95 23.66 6.16
C TYR A 279 11.49 23.97 5.79
N LEU A 280 10.84 24.79 6.59
CA LEU A 280 9.45 25.23 6.39
C LEU A 280 9.40 26.71 6.04
N THR A 281 8.75 27.04 4.94
CA THR A 281 8.39 28.40 4.56
C THR A 281 6.91 28.48 4.17
N HIS A 282 6.44 29.62 3.72
CA HIS A 282 5.02 29.84 3.38
C HIS A 282 4.88 30.66 2.12
N THR A 283 3.77 30.46 1.40
CA THR A 283 3.37 31.32 0.30
C THR A 283 3.02 32.73 0.78
N THR A 284 3.11 33.70 -0.13
CA THR A 284 2.81 35.13 0.09
C THR A 284 1.59 35.54 -0.74
N PRO A 285 1.03 36.72 -0.54
CA PRO A 285 0.02 37.30 -1.45
C PRO A 285 0.52 37.44 -2.90
N GLY A 286 1.85 37.60 -3.10
CA GLY A 286 2.46 37.62 -4.43
C GLY A 286 2.26 36.31 -5.20
N VAL A 287 2.37 35.17 -4.50
CA VAL A 287 2.07 33.86 -5.08
C VAL A 287 0.63 33.79 -5.59
N GLU A 288 -0.33 34.28 -4.81
CA GLU A 288 -1.74 34.32 -5.21
C GLU A 288 -1.95 35.19 -6.46
N ARG A 289 -1.31 36.34 -6.50
CA ARG A 289 -1.38 37.26 -7.66
C ARG A 289 -0.86 36.55 -8.93
N VAL A 290 0.33 35.93 -8.90
CA VAL A 290 0.89 35.22 -10.04
C VAL A 290 -0.04 34.10 -10.52
N VAL A 291 -0.62 33.32 -9.60
CA VAL A 291 -1.57 32.24 -9.95
C VAL A 291 -2.80 32.82 -10.66
N ARG A 292 -3.42 33.89 -10.13
CA ARG A 292 -4.63 34.48 -10.72
C ARG A 292 -4.38 35.08 -12.10
N GLU A 293 -3.23 35.72 -12.28
CA GLU A 293 -2.85 36.30 -13.56
C GLU A 293 -2.60 35.22 -14.63
N SER A 294 -2.16 34.02 -14.23
CA SER A 294 -1.69 32.97 -15.15
C SER A 294 -2.65 31.78 -15.32
N VAL A 295 -3.79 31.74 -14.64
CA VAL A 295 -4.70 30.57 -14.68
C VAL A 295 -5.17 30.23 -16.10
N HIS A 296 -5.34 31.22 -16.96
CA HIS A 296 -5.77 31.07 -18.35
C HIS A 296 -4.68 30.41 -19.25
N LEU A 297 -3.42 30.39 -18.80
CA LEU A 297 -2.30 29.76 -19.49
C LEU A 297 -2.07 28.30 -19.03
N ASN A 298 -2.96 27.75 -18.18
CA ASN A 298 -2.81 26.44 -17.58
C ASN A 298 -3.95 25.50 -18.00
N CYS A 299 -3.77 24.81 -19.11
CA CYS A 299 -4.78 23.89 -19.66
C CYS A 299 -5.10 22.73 -18.72
N HIS A 300 -4.13 22.28 -17.89
CA HIS A 300 -4.34 21.18 -16.95
C HIS A 300 -5.35 21.52 -15.84
N ILE A 301 -5.45 22.79 -15.44
CA ILE A 301 -6.42 23.25 -14.43
C ILE A 301 -7.84 23.40 -15.01
N GLN A 302 -7.94 23.69 -16.30
CA GLN A 302 -9.20 23.91 -17.00
C GLN A 302 -9.94 22.60 -17.37
N GLN A 303 -9.26 21.46 -17.30
CA GLN A 303 -9.86 20.18 -17.66
C GLN A 303 -10.66 19.56 -16.50
N ASP A 304 -11.70 18.79 -16.84
CA ASP A 304 -12.61 18.13 -15.88
C ASP A 304 -11.98 16.97 -15.09
N ALA A 305 -10.79 16.48 -15.48
CA ALA A 305 -10.15 15.39 -14.79
C ALA A 305 -9.82 15.74 -13.33
N LYS A 306 -10.23 14.89 -12.39
CA LYS A 306 -10.08 15.16 -10.96
C LYS A 306 -8.65 14.91 -10.47
N GLY A 307 -8.10 15.89 -9.74
CA GLY A 307 -6.83 15.81 -9.04
C GLY A 307 -7.00 15.41 -7.57
N PRO A 308 -5.90 15.08 -6.88
CA PRO A 308 -5.94 14.63 -5.49
C PRO A 308 -6.31 15.78 -4.54
N ARG A 309 -7.29 15.56 -3.64
CA ARG A 309 -7.71 16.51 -2.60
C ARG A 309 -6.56 16.91 -1.67
N TYR A 310 -5.68 15.96 -1.37
CA TYR A 310 -4.63 16.11 -0.35
C TYR A 310 -3.22 16.35 -0.92
N CYS A 311 -3.10 16.59 -2.20
CA CYS A 311 -1.91 17.13 -2.85
C CYS A 311 -2.33 17.92 -4.09
N PRO A 312 -3.22 18.90 -3.92
CA PRO A 312 -3.63 19.74 -5.03
C PRO A 312 -2.45 20.60 -5.47
N SER A 313 -2.44 20.98 -6.73
CA SER A 313 -1.48 21.97 -7.21
C SER A 313 -1.65 23.30 -6.46
N ILE A 314 -0.61 24.12 -6.46
CA ILE A 314 -0.66 25.43 -5.79
C ILE A 314 -1.77 26.29 -6.38
N GLU A 315 -2.01 26.21 -7.69
CA GLU A 315 -3.08 26.92 -8.36
C GLU A 315 -4.45 26.51 -7.80
N SER A 316 -4.70 25.21 -7.67
CA SER A 316 -5.97 24.71 -7.10
C SER A 316 -6.15 25.12 -5.62
N ARG A 317 -5.05 25.19 -4.85
CA ARG A 317 -5.08 25.61 -3.43
C ARG A 317 -5.41 27.08 -3.29
N VAL A 318 -4.73 27.92 -4.05
CA VAL A 318 -4.93 29.37 -4.04
C VAL A 318 -6.34 29.75 -4.50
N LEU A 319 -6.82 29.14 -5.59
CA LEU A 319 -8.17 29.40 -6.10
C LEU A 319 -9.28 28.96 -5.13
N ARG A 320 -9.06 27.85 -4.42
CA ARG A 320 -10.04 27.31 -3.44
C ARG A 320 -10.01 28.08 -2.11
N PHE A 321 -8.86 28.58 -1.68
CA PHE A 321 -8.63 29.21 -0.39
C PHE A 321 -7.90 30.54 -0.56
N PRO A 322 -8.59 31.57 -1.10
CA PRO A 322 -7.98 32.90 -1.32
C PRO A 322 -7.52 33.52 0.00
N GLY A 323 -6.46 34.29 -0.04
CA GLY A 323 -5.88 34.99 1.10
C GLY A 323 -5.17 34.12 2.12
N ARG A 324 -5.19 32.80 1.94
CA ARG A 324 -4.55 31.86 2.88
C ARG A 324 -3.07 31.63 2.56
N ARG A 325 -2.21 31.75 3.58
CA ARG A 325 -0.81 31.33 3.50
C ARG A 325 -0.74 29.79 3.52
N HIS A 326 -0.02 29.21 2.56
CA HIS A 326 0.17 27.78 2.43
C HIS A 326 1.58 27.38 2.83
N GLN A 327 1.71 26.28 3.58
CA GLN A 327 3.01 25.71 3.95
C GLN A 327 3.74 25.15 2.73
N VAL A 328 5.03 25.38 2.68
CA VAL A 328 5.99 24.88 1.70
C VAL A 328 7.16 24.25 2.45
N TRP A 329 7.35 22.97 2.25
CA TRP A 329 8.46 22.23 2.86
C TRP A 329 9.59 22.09 1.83
N LEU A 330 10.78 22.52 2.20
CA LEU A 330 11.99 22.35 1.39
C LEU A 330 12.70 21.10 1.88
N GLU A 331 12.62 20.05 1.09
CA GLU A 331 13.07 18.69 1.44
C GLU A 331 14.33 18.35 0.62
N PRO A 332 15.42 17.81 1.23
CA PRO A 332 16.59 17.35 0.49
C PRO A 332 16.25 16.13 -0.37
N GLU A 333 16.82 16.04 -1.56
CA GLU A 333 16.65 14.89 -2.48
C GLU A 333 17.73 13.79 -2.32
N GLY A 334 18.68 13.98 -1.41
CA GLY A 334 19.75 13.01 -1.11
C GLY A 334 20.90 13.65 -0.35
N LEU A 335 21.85 12.82 0.13
CA LEU A 335 23.00 13.29 0.91
C LEU A 335 23.94 14.16 0.08
N THR A 336 24.12 13.82 -1.19
CA THR A 336 25.01 14.51 -2.13
C THR A 336 24.28 15.31 -3.19
N SER A 337 22.95 15.38 -3.11
CA SER A 337 22.14 16.12 -4.08
C SER A 337 22.25 17.62 -3.86
N ASP A 338 22.43 18.35 -4.95
CA ASP A 338 22.39 19.82 -5.01
C ASP A 338 20.97 20.36 -5.19
N LEU A 339 19.94 19.50 -5.05
CA LEU A 339 18.54 19.83 -5.30
C LEU A 339 17.70 19.78 -4.03
N LEU A 340 16.71 20.68 -3.98
CA LEU A 340 15.63 20.68 -3.01
C LEU A 340 14.29 20.43 -3.70
N TYR A 341 13.43 19.69 -3.01
CA TYR A 341 12.06 19.44 -3.40
C TYR A 341 11.10 20.35 -2.61
N PRO A 342 10.44 21.33 -3.23
CA PRO A 342 9.52 22.25 -2.54
C PRO A 342 8.13 21.60 -2.41
N GLN A 343 7.95 20.72 -1.43
CA GLN A 343 6.69 20.03 -1.20
C GLN A 343 5.57 21.05 -0.88
N GLY A 344 4.46 20.92 -1.58
CA GLY A 344 3.33 21.86 -1.49
C GLY A 344 3.26 22.84 -2.66
N LEU A 345 4.26 22.86 -3.53
CA LEU A 345 4.31 23.69 -4.73
C LEU A 345 4.21 22.87 -6.03
N SER A 346 3.43 21.77 -6.04
CA SER A 346 3.04 21.15 -7.32
C SER A 346 2.39 22.21 -8.20
N MET A 347 2.87 22.37 -9.43
CA MET A 347 2.37 23.38 -10.36
C MET A 347 2.51 22.91 -11.81
N THR A 348 1.67 23.47 -12.67
CA THR A 348 1.58 23.07 -14.07
C THR A 348 1.58 24.26 -15.03
N MET A 349 1.81 25.47 -14.54
CA MET A 349 1.97 26.68 -15.34
C MET A 349 3.28 26.65 -16.18
N PRO A 350 3.44 27.54 -17.16
CA PRO A 350 4.70 27.69 -17.93
C PRO A 350 5.93 27.89 -17.04
N PRO A 351 7.14 27.43 -17.44
CA PRO A 351 8.35 27.47 -16.61
C PRO A 351 8.78 28.85 -16.12
N ASP A 352 8.61 29.89 -16.93
CA ASP A 352 8.88 31.30 -16.58
C ASP A 352 7.97 31.78 -15.45
N LEU A 353 6.71 31.42 -15.49
CA LEU A 353 5.74 31.74 -14.44
C LEU A 353 5.96 30.89 -13.18
N GLN A 354 6.45 29.65 -13.31
CA GLN A 354 6.90 28.87 -12.16
C GLN A 354 8.04 29.58 -11.42
N LEU A 355 9.04 30.08 -12.14
CA LEU A 355 10.17 30.80 -11.58
C LEU A 355 9.71 32.11 -10.91
N ARG A 356 8.83 32.88 -11.58
CA ARG A 356 8.24 34.10 -11.02
C ARG A 356 7.48 33.81 -9.73
N LEU A 357 6.67 32.76 -9.70
CA LEU A 357 5.92 32.33 -8.50
C LEU A 357 6.86 31.96 -7.34
N LEU A 358 7.91 31.19 -7.61
CA LEU A 358 8.88 30.79 -6.57
C LEU A 358 9.52 32.03 -5.93
N ARG A 359 9.91 33.00 -6.73
CA ARG A 359 10.60 34.23 -6.29
C ARG A 359 9.72 35.16 -5.46
N GLU A 360 8.42 34.98 -5.45
CA GLU A 360 7.50 35.67 -4.52
C GLU A 360 7.57 35.11 -3.09
N ILE A 361 8.26 33.97 -2.86
CA ILE A 361 8.46 33.39 -1.54
C ILE A 361 9.82 33.83 -0.99
N PRO A 362 9.90 34.48 0.19
CA PRO A 362 11.15 35.08 0.68
C PRO A 362 12.37 34.15 0.65
N ALA A 363 12.26 32.93 1.12
CA ALA A 363 13.35 31.96 1.09
C ALA A 363 13.79 31.55 -0.34
N LEU A 364 12.94 31.81 -1.34
CA LEU A 364 13.14 31.39 -2.73
C LEU A 364 13.35 32.59 -3.68
N HIS A 365 13.63 33.78 -3.18
CA HIS A 365 13.72 35.02 -3.97
C HIS A 365 14.82 34.99 -5.04
N ARG A 366 15.84 34.14 -4.87
CA ARG A 366 16.91 33.89 -5.86
C ARG A 366 16.83 32.50 -6.48
N ALA A 367 15.70 31.77 -6.29
CA ALA A 367 15.57 30.39 -6.72
C ALA A 367 15.90 30.21 -8.21
N GLU A 368 16.60 29.11 -8.49
CA GLU A 368 16.86 28.58 -9.82
C GLU A 368 16.21 27.22 -9.97
N ILE A 369 15.50 27.03 -11.10
CA ILE A 369 14.81 25.76 -11.41
C ILE A 369 15.74 24.88 -12.24
N ARG A 370 16.07 23.68 -11.74
CA ARG A 370 16.78 22.66 -12.52
C ARG A 370 15.81 21.90 -13.45
N THR A 371 14.64 21.57 -12.94
CA THR A 371 13.58 20.88 -13.68
C THR A 371 12.25 21.53 -13.32
N PRO A 372 11.44 21.97 -14.30
CA PRO A 372 10.14 22.57 -14.01
C PRO A 372 9.15 21.53 -13.46
N GLY A 373 8.15 22.01 -12.73
CA GLY A 373 6.99 21.23 -12.34
C GLY A 373 6.10 20.94 -13.55
N TYR A 374 5.37 19.83 -13.49
CA TYR A 374 4.46 19.43 -14.56
C TYR A 374 3.28 18.65 -14.01
N GLY A 375 2.21 18.58 -14.80
CA GLY A 375 1.05 17.73 -14.53
C GLY A 375 1.10 16.45 -15.35
N VAL A 376 0.43 15.42 -14.85
CA VAL A 376 0.21 14.16 -15.57
C VAL A 376 -1.26 13.81 -15.50
N GLN A 377 -1.84 13.41 -16.62
CA GLN A 377 -3.13 12.70 -16.67
C GLN A 377 -2.90 11.28 -17.14
N TYR A 378 -3.66 10.35 -16.62
CA TYR A 378 -3.53 8.92 -16.94
C TYR A 378 -4.87 8.21 -16.74
N ASP A 379 -5.03 7.07 -17.41
CA ASP A 379 -6.19 6.22 -17.27
C ASP A 379 -6.09 5.37 -15.99
N PHE A 380 -7.23 5.11 -15.36
CA PHE A 380 -7.36 4.17 -14.26
C PHE A 380 -8.59 3.29 -14.47
N VAL A 381 -8.54 2.07 -13.97
CA VAL A 381 -9.67 1.13 -13.96
C VAL A 381 -10.47 1.34 -12.67
N CYS A 382 -11.80 1.45 -12.78
CA CYS A 382 -12.68 1.57 -11.61
C CYS A 382 -12.49 0.33 -10.70
N PRO A 383 -11.96 0.49 -9.47
CA PRO A 383 -11.53 -0.65 -8.65
C PRO A 383 -12.70 -1.49 -8.09
N THR A 384 -13.96 -1.05 -8.22
CA THR A 384 -15.12 -1.89 -7.87
C THR A 384 -15.26 -3.13 -8.77
N GLN A 385 -14.52 -3.16 -9.88
CA GLN A 385 -14.44 -4.32 -10.79
C GLN A 385 -13.41 -5.37 -10.33
N LEU A 386 -12.75 -5.13 -9.20
CA LEU A 386 -11.77 -6.05 -8.61
C LEU A 386 -12.37 -6.83 -7.44
N THR A 387 -11.83 -8.02 -7.22
CA THR A 387 -12.03 -8.81 -6.02
C THR A 387 -11.14 -8.31 -4.89
N PRO A 388 -11.33 -8.74 -3.62
CA PRO A 388 -10.40 -8.45 -2.52
C PRO A 388 -8.97 -8.99 -2.71
N SER A 389 -8.76 -9.91 -3.65
CA SER A 389 -7.43 -10.38 -4.06
C SER A 389 -6.77 -9.47 -5.11
N LEU A 390 -7.45 -8.37 -5.53
CA LEU A 390 -7.08 -7.45 -6.61
C LEU A 390 -7.11 -8.08 -8.02
N GLN A 391 -7.75 -9.24 -8.18
CA GLN A 391 -8.05 -9.82 -9.49
C GLN A 391 -9.26 -9.13 -10.12
N VAL A 392 -9.22 -8.94 -11.43
CA VAL A 392 -10.37 -8.45 -12.22
C VAL A 392 -11.49 -9.51 -12.18
N LYS A 393 -12.73 -9.11 -11.84
CA LYS A 393 -13.87 -10.03 -11.68
C LYS A 393 -14.21 -10.79 -12.96
N SER A 394 -14.15 -10.12 -14.11
CA SER A 394 -14.45 -10.69 -15.43
C SER A 394 -13.26 -11.35 -16.12
N THR A 395 -12.05 -11.36 -15.52
CA THR A 395 -10.86 -11.88 -16.19
C THR A 395 -9.98 -12.65 -15.22
N GLN A 396 -10.00 -13.95 -15.34
CA GLN A 396 -9.18 -14.84 -14.51
C GLN A 396 -7.69 -14.62 -14.80
N GLY A 397 -6.87 -14.53 -13.74
CA GLY A 397 -5.42 -14.35 -13.83
C GLY A 397 -4.98 -12.91 -14.09
N LEU A 398 -5.89 -11.93 -14.23
CA LEU A 398 -5.54 -10.52 -14.38
C LEU A 398 -5.65 -9.78 -13.04
N PHE A 399 -4.54 -9.21 -12.57
CA PHE A 399 -4.46 -8.44 -11.34
C PHE A 399 -4.04 -6.99 -11.62
N LEU A 400 -4.59 -6.05 -10.86
CA LEU A 400 -4.26 -4.62 -11.00
C LEU A 400 -3.77 -4.06 -9.66
N ALA A 401 -2.68 -3.27 -9.67
CA ALA A 401 -2.14 -2.69 -8.44
C ALA A 401 -1.54 -1.29 -8.63
N GLY A 402 -1.74 -0.44 -7.64
CA GLY A 402 -1.21 0.92 -7.61
C GLY A 402 -2.12 1.95 -8.26
N GLN A 403 -1.55 2.90 -8.99
CA GLN A 403 -2.30 4.03 -9.56
C GLN A 403 -3.35 3.61 -10.59
N ILE A 404 -3.17 2.49 -11.25
CA ILE A 404 -4.19 1.92 -12.16
C ILE A 404 -5.53 1.67 -11.45
N ASN A 405 -5.54 1.48 -10.12
CA ASN A 405 -6.72 1.35 -9.28
C ASN A 405 -7.24 2.68 -8.71
N GLY A 406 -6.70 3.81 -9.20
CA GLY A 406 -7.13 5.14 -8.77
C GLY A 406 -6.52 5.61 -7.44
N THR A 407 -5.41 5.04 -6.98
CA THR A 407 -4.66 5.52 -5.82
C THR A 407 -3.54 6.48 -6.20
N THR A 408 -3.06 7.30 -5.25
CA THR A 408 -1.85 8.12 -5.42
C THR A 408 -0.98 8.03 -4.17
N GLY A 409 0.20 7.41 -4.31
CA GLY A 409 1.23 7.31 -3.27
C GLY A 409 2.05 6.05 -3.43
N TYR A 410 3.31 6.13 -3.04
CA TYR A 410 4.25 5.01 -3.11
C TYR A 410 3.82 3.86 -2.20
N GLU A 411 3.32 4.20 -1.02
CA GLU A 411 2.93 3.26 0.02
C GLU A 411 1.66 2.49 -0.34
N GLU A 412 0.67 3.19 -0.92
CA GLU A 412 -0.54 2.57 -1.45
C GLU A 412 -0.22 1.64 -2.63
N ALA A 413 0.72 2.05 -3.48
CA ALA A 413 1.18 1.25 -4.60
C ALA A 413 1.94 -0.01 -4.13
N ALA A 414 2.86 0.14 -3.17
CA ALA A 414 3.61 -0.96 -2.57
C ALA A 414 2.66 -2.00 -1.91
N ALA A 415 1.70 -1.54 -1.11
CA ALA A 415 0.72 -2.38 -0.43
C ALA A 415 -0.13 -3.20 -1.41
N GLN A 416 -0.66 -2.55 -2.45
CA GLN A 416 -1.43 -3.24 -3.48
C GLN A 416 -0.56 -4.18 -4.31
N GLY A 417 0.66 -3.73 -4.67
CA GLY A 417 1.60 -4.53 -5.44
C GLY A 417 1.96 -5.83 -4.74
N LEU A 418 2.36 -5.74 -3.47
CA LEU A 418 2.66 -6.92 -2.66
C LEU A 418 1.48 -7.89 -2.64
N TRP A 419 0.26 -7.39 -2.38
CA TRP A 419 -0.92 -8.25 -2.27
C TRP A 419 -1.38 -8.84 -3.60
N ALA A 420 -1.30 -8.07 -4.69
CA ALA A 420 -1.56 -8.56 -6.04
C ALA A 420 -0.53 -9.61 -6.48
N GLY A 421 0.75 -9.39 -6.18
CA GLY A 421 1.83 -10.35 -6.46
C GLY A 421 1.67 -11.66 -5.70
N VAL A 422 1.29 -11.59 -4.41
CA VAL A 422 0.93 -12.77 -3.62
C VAL A 422 -0.19 -13.55 -4.30
N ASN A 423 -1.29 -12.90 -4.65
CA ASN A 423 -2.45 -13.58 -5.21
C ASN A 423 -2.21 -14.06 -6.65
N ALA A 424 -1.44 -13.34 -7.45
CA ALA A 424 -1.02 -13.79 -8.78
C ALA A 424 -0.16 -15.06 -8.70
N GLY A 425 0.82 -15.08 -7.78
CA GLY A 425 1.65 -16.26 -7.52
C GLY A 425 0.82 -17.45 -7.03
N ARG A 426 -0.11 -17.24 -6.09
CA ARG A 426 -1.01 -18.30 -5.60
C ARG A 426 -1.90 -18.85 -6.71
N THR A 427 -2.47 -17.98 -7.55
CA THR A 427 -3.28 -18.40 -8.72
C THR A 427 -2.47 -19.23 -9.70
N ALA A 428 -1.24 -18.80 -10.03
CA ALA A 428 -0.36 -19.53 -10.93
C ALA A 428 0.06 -20.91 -10.36
N LEU A 429 0.20 -21.00 -9.03
CA LEU A 429 0.51 -22.23 -8.32
C LEU A 429 -0.74 -23.05 -7.94
N SER A 430 -1.93 -22.71 -8.46
CA SER A 430 -3.21 -23.37 -8.19
C SER A 430 -3.59 -23.39 -6.70
N LEU A 431 -3.16 -22.38 -5.94
CA LEU A 431 -3.52 -22.17 -4.54
C LEU A 431 -4.73 -21.24 -4.42
N PRO A 432 -5.59 -21.39 -3.40
CA PRO A 432 -6.74 -20.52 -3.21
C PRO A 432 -6.33 -19.06 -2.98
N PRO A 433 -7.11 -18.08 -3.47
CA PRO A 433 -6.81 -16.68 -3.25
C PRO A 433 -6.93 -16.29 -1.78
N MET A 434 -6.17 -15.25 -1.38
CA MET A 434 -6.16 -14.71 -0.03
C MET A 434 -6.73 -13.30 0.01
N ALA A 435 -7.41 -12.96 1.11
CA ALA A 435 -7.89 -11.62 1.38
C ALA A 435 -7.46 -11.14 2.78
N LEU A 436 -7.21 -9.86 2.91
CA LEU A 436 -7.01 -9.18 4.20
C LEU A 436 -8.25 -8.35 4.51
N SER A 437 -8.82 -8.54 5.69
CA SER A 437 -9.98 -7.76 6.13
C SER A 437 -9.57 -6.41 6.74
N ARG A 438 -10.53 -5.51 6.86
CA ARG A 438 -10.40 -4.21 7.55
C ARG A 438 -10.04 -4.36 9.04
N THR A 439 -10.39 -5.49 9.65
CA THR A 439 -10.08 -5.77 11.05
C THR A 439 -8.66 -6.30 11.26
N GLN A 440 -7.96 -6.65 10.18
CA GLN A 440 -6.63 -7.27 10.23
C GLN A 440 -5.50 -6.32 9.87
N SER A 441 -5.75 -5.37 8.95
CA SER A 441 -4.68 -4.53 8.41
C SER A 441 -5.18 -3.24 7.75
N TYR A 442 -4.28 -2.24 7.67
CA TYR A 442 -4.47 -1.05 6.82
C TYR A 442 -4.47 -1.43 5.32
N ILE A 443 -3.73 -2.46 4.92
CA ILE A 443 -3.81 -3.03 3.55
C ILE A 443 -5.23 -3.51 3.29
N GLY A 444 -5.85 -4.19 4.26
CA GLY A 444 -7.25 -4.62 4.17
C GLY A 444 -8.23 -3.44 4.10
N VAL A 445 -8.02 -2.39 4.89
CA VAL A 445 -8.83 -1.15 4.82
C VAL A 445 -8.69 -0.51 3.44
N LEU A 446 -7.47 -0.39 2.91
CA LEU A 446 -7.20 0.17 1.57
C LEU A 446 -7.95 -0.60 0.48
N ILE A 447 -7.81 -1.92 0.46
CA ILE A 447 -8.41 -2.76 -0.59
C ILE A 447 -9.93 -2.74 -0.49
N ASP A 448 -10.49 -2.87 0.72
CA ASP A 448 -11.95 -2.83 0.92
C ASP A 448 -12.56 -1.49 0.51
N ASP A 449 -11.93 -0.36 0.85
CA ASP A 449 -12.38 0.96 0.39
C ASP A 449 -12.38 1.05 -1.15
N LEU A 450 -11.35 0.53 -1.82
CA LEU A 450 -11.25 0.55 -3.28
C LEU A 450 -12.32 -0.33 -3.94
N VAL A 451 -12.41 -1.60 -3.56
CA VAL A 451 -13.29 -2.56 -4.24
C VAL A 451 -14.77 -2.37 -3.88
N GLY A 452 -15.06 -1.85 -2.67
CA GLY A 452 -16.41 -1.60 -2.21
C GLY A 452 -16.97 -0.25 -2.65
N ARG A 453 -16.20 0.83 -2.45
CA ARG A 453 -16.68 2.21 -2.68
C ARG A 453 -16.25 2.78 -4.03
N GLY A 454 -15.17 2.25 -4.60
CA GLY A 454 -14.54 2.85 -5.78
C GLY A 454 -13.86 4.18 -5.45
N VAL A 455 -13.49 4.91 -6.51
CA VAL A 455 -12.83 6.21 -6.38
C VAL A 455 -13.46 7.24 -7.30
N THR A 456 -13.62 8.46 -6.80
CA THR A 456 -14.05 9.64 -7.58
C THR A 456 -12.96 10.69 -7.70
N GLU A 457 -11.91 10.56 -6.89
CA GLU A 457 -10.69 11.36 -6.88
C GLU A 457 -9.53 10.43 -6.45
N PRO A 458 -8.25 10.77 -6.71
CA PRO A 458 -7.14 9.92 -6.31
C PRO A 458 -7.18 9.57 -4.83
N TYR A 459 -7.30 8.26 -4.54
CA TYR A 459 -7.40 7.75 -3.17
C TYR A 459 -6.06 7.85 -2.44
N ARG A 460 -6.11 8.22 -1.16
CA ARG A 460 -4.99 8.20 -0.21
C ARG A 460 -5.40 7.59 1.11
N MET A 461 -4.48 6.83 1.72
CA MET A 461 -4.65 6.29 3.05
C MET A 461 -4.44 7.35 4.12
N PHE A 462 -5.35 7.36 5.10
CA PHE A 462 -5.29 8.15 6.34
C PHE A 462 -5.71 7.27 7.52
N THR A 463 -5.23 7.61 8.72
CA THR A 463 -5.61 6.90 9.95
C THR A 463 -7.11 7.01 10.27
N SER A 464 -7.79 8.04 9.78
CA SER A 464 -9.25 8.22 9.93
C SER A 464 -10.07 7.20 9.12
N ARG A 465 -9.49 6.50 8.16
CA ARG A 465 -10.16 5.44 7.38
C ARG A 465 -10.24 4.12 8.11
N ALA A 466 -9.37 3.90 9.12
CA ALA A 466 -9.33 2.67 9.90
C ALA A 466 -10.16 2.85 11.19
N GLU A 467 -11.22 2.07 11.31
CA GLU A 467 -12.11 2.03 12.48
C GLU A 467 -11.36 1.51 13.72
N PHE A 468 -10.51 0.52 13.53
CA PHE A 468 -9.76 -0.16 14.58
C PHE A 468 -8.30 0.29 14.69
N ARG A 469 -8.03 1.59 14.46
CA ARG A 469 -6.65 2.14 14.45
C ARG A 469 -5.92 1.98 15.79
N THR A 470 -6.59 1.81 16.91
CA THR A 470 -5.96 1.52 18.20
C THR A 470 -5.43 0.09 18.27
N TYR A 471 -6.03 -0.84 17.54
CA TYR A 471 -5.57 -2.20 17.36
C TYR A 471 -4.56 -2.32 16.20
N LEU A 472 -4.82 -1.65 15.07
CA LEU A 472 -3.99 -1.68 13.85
C LEU A 472 -2.87 -0.62 13.92
N ARG A 473 -1.92 -0.80 14.84
CA ARG A 473 -0.83 0.17 15.02
C ARG A 473 0.40 -0.16 14.15
N PRO A 474 1.24 0.84 13.82
CA PRO A 474 2.48 0.60 13.08
C PRO A 474 3.51 -0.20 13.90
N ASP A 475 3.46 -0.12 15.24
CA ASP A 475 4.38 -0.82 16.15
C ASP A 475 4.15 -2.32 16.24
N ASN A 476 2.93 -2.80 15.96
CA ASN A 476 2.54 -4.21 16.10
C ASN A 476 2.26 -4.93 14.78
N ALA A 477 2.60 -4.35 13.63
CA ALA A 477 2.28 -4.94 12.33
C ALA A 477 2.97 -6.31 12.12
N ASP A 478 4.19 -6.48 12.63
CA ASP A 478 4.91 -7.76 12.61
C ASP A 478 4.17 -8.85 13.37
N LEU A 479 3.68 -8.56 14.59
CA LEU A 479 2.96 -9.53 15.41
C LEU A 479 1.62 -9.95 14.80
N ARG A 480 0.97 -9.04 14.05
CA ARG A 480 -0.32 -9.29 13.39
C ARG A 480 -0.18 -10.04 12.07
N LEU A 481 0.82 -9.71 11.27
CA LEU A 481 0.88 -10.10 9.85
C LEU A 481 1.99 -11.10 9.53
N THR A 482 3.15 -11.02 10.19
CA THR A 482 4.29 -11.88 9.86
C THR A 482 4.01 -13.37 10.08
N PRO A 483 3.41 -13.82 11.23
CA PRO A 483 3.07 -15.23 11.39
C PRO A 483 2.11 -15.71 10.31
N ARG A 484 1.05 -14.97 10.05
CA ARG A 484 0.09 -15.28 9.01
C ARG A 484 0.72 -15.30 7.61
N GLY A 485 1.60 -14.33 7.33
CA GLY A 485 2.33 -14.25 6.06
C GLY A 485 3.21 -15.46 5.79
N PHE A 486 3.74 -16.07 6.85
CA PHE A 486 4.54 -17.30 6.76
C PHE A 486 3.69 -18.56 6.70
N GLU A 487 2.76 -18.73 7.65
CA GLU A 487 2.02 -19.98 7.87
C GLU A 487 0.87 -20.18 6.86
N GLU A 488 0.11 -19.13 6.53
CA GLU A 488 -1.08 -19.23 5.68
C GLU A 488 -0.82 -18.78 4.25
N VAL A 489 -0.06 -17.68 4.09
CA VAL A 489 0.14 -17.04 2.78
C VAL A 489 1.35 -17.60 2.04
N GLY A 490 2.45 -17.87 2.74
CA GLY A 490 3.70 -18.37 2.20
C GLY A 490 4.62 -17.27 1.62
N CYS A 491 4.34 -15.98 1.83
CA CYS A 491 5.10 -14.87 1.24
C CYS A 491 6.24 -14.34 2.12
N VAL A 492 6.33 -14.79 3.37
CA VAL A 492 7.31 -14.33 4.36
C VAL A 492 8.45 -15.33 4.50
N THR A 493 9.68 -14.85 4.60
CA THR A 493 10.87 -15.69 4.81
C THR A 493 10.96 -16.24 6.23
N LEU A 494 11.57 -17.42 6.39
CA LEU A 494 11.80 -18.06 7.69
C LEU A 494 12.60 -17.15 8.64
N ARG A 495 13.54 -16.36 8.13
CA ARG A 495 14.32 -15.39 8.93
C ARG A 495 13.41 -14.37 9.60
N ARG A 496 12.48 -13.76 8.84
CA ARG A 496 11.54 -12.76 9.34
C ARG A 496 10.55 -13.38 10.32
N TYR A 497 10.02 -14.55 10.00
CA TYR A 497 9.13 -15.30 10.89
C TYR A 497 9.79 -15.59 12.25
N LYS A 498 11.00 -16.16 12.26
CA LYS A 498 11.74 -16.43 13.51
C LYS A 498 11.94 -15.15 14.35
N LYS A 499 12.28 -14.02 13.70
CA LYS A 499 12.44 -12.73 14.40
C LYS A 499 11.12 -12.28 15.04
N ALA A 500 10.00 -12.35 14.30
CA ALA A 500 8.69 -11.95 14.82
C ALA A 500 8.22 -12.86 15.98
N VAL A 501 8.45 -14.17 15.89
CA VAL A 501 8.16 -15.13 16.96
C VAL A 501 8.99 -14.81 18.21
N SER A 502 10.30 -14.61 18.07
CA SER A 502 11.17 -14.24 19.19
C SER A 502 10.73 -12.94 19.89
N VAL A 503 10.32 -11.93 19.13
CA VAL A 503 9.79 -10.67 19.68
C VAL A 503 8.44 -10.89 20.38
N ARG A 504 7.55 -11.69 19.80
CA ARG A 504 6.25 -12.05 20.42
C ARG A 504 6.45 -12.73 21.77
N ASP A 505 7.31 -13.74 21.79
CA ASP A 505 7.56 -14.54 22.99
C ASP A 505 8.22 -13.70 24.09
N GLY A 506 9.23 -12.87 23.76
CA GLY A 506 9.86 -11.94 24.70
C GLY A 506 8.90 -10.88 25.24
N LEU A 507 8.00 -10.34 24.40
CA LEU A 507 6.94 -9.42 24.87
C LEU A 507 5.95 -10.12 25.81
N GLN A 508 5.58 -11.36 25.53
CA GLN A 508 4.66 -12.12 26.38
C GLN A 508 5.29 -12.44 27.72
N GLU A 509 6.55 -12.85 27.77
CA GLU A 509 7.31 -13.07 29.01
C GLU A 509 7.40 -11.76 29.82
N ALA A 510 7.73 -10.64 29.18
CA ALA A 510 7.80 -9.35 29.82
C ALA A 510 6.47 -8.88 30.42
N LEU A 511 5.35 -9.14 29.70
CA LEU A 511 4.01 -8.85 30.21
C LEU A 511 3.66 -9.70 31.45
N MET A 512 4.02 -10.99 31.44
CA MET A 512 3.83 -11.87 32.61
C MET A 512 4.71 -11.40 33.80
N ALA A 513 5.94 -11.02 33.55
CA ALA A 513 6.84 -10.47 34.57
C ALA A 513 6.29 -9.16 35.17
N LEU A 514 5.77 -8.24 34.36
CA LEU A 514 5.10 -7.02 34.83
C LEU A 514 3.86 -7.32 35.67
N GLN A 515 3.08 -8.32 35.31
CA GLN A 515 1.90 -8.73 36.08
C GLN A 515 2.25 -9.39 37.42
N SER A 516 3.37 -10.09 37.50
CA SER A 516 3.83 -10.73 38.75
C SER A 516 4.30 -9.74 39.83
N VAL A 517 4.76 -8.57 39.40
CA VAL A 517 5.19 -7.50 40.32
C VAL A 517 3.97 -6.68 40.74
N ALA A 518 3.37 -6.98 41.92
CA ALA A 518 2.18 -6.30 42.43
C ALA A 518 2.47 -5.69 43.81
N LEU A 519 2.21 -4.39 43.98
CA LEU A 519 2.40 -3.66 45.22
C LEU A 519 1.25 -2.70 45.47
N SER A 520 1.08 -2.30 46.76
CA SER A 520 0.15 -1.23 47.11
C SER A 520 0.62 0.12 46.56
N SER A 521 -0.31 1.04 46.29
CA SER A 521 0.00 2.40 45.80
C SER A 521 1.02 3.13 46.66
N THR A 522 1.06 2.91 47.98
CA THR A 522 2.06 3.48 48.90
C THR A 522 3.45 2.95 48.59
N ARG A 523 3.63 1.62 48.49
CA ARG A 523 4.92 1.00 48.19
C ARG A 523 5.44 1.36 46.78
N TRP A 524 4.55 1.56 45.83
CA TRP A 524 4.94 2.07 44.49
C TRP A 524 5.51 3.48 44.56
N ARG A 525 4.89 4.39 45.34
CA ARG A 525 5.43 5.75 45.56
C ARG A 525 6.79 5.73 46.26
N GLU A 526 6.96 4.85 47.26
CA GLU A 526 8.27 4.69 47.93
C GLU A 526 9.36 4.24 46.98
N LYS A 527 9.08 3.32 46.03
CA LYS A 527 10.05 2.79 45.07
C LYS A 527 10.31 3.68 43.88
N LEU A 528 9.30 4.36 43.35
CA LEU A 528 9.39 5.12 42.10
C LEU A 528 9.38 6.64 42.28
N GLY A 529 9.19 7.13 43.51
CA GLY A 529 9.11 8.55 43.81
C GLY A 529 7.75 9.16 43.47
N ASN A 530 7.77 10.45 43.05
CA ASN A 530 6.56 11.23 42.78
C ASN A 530 5.87 10.77 41.49
N ILE A 531 5.00 9.77 41.61
CA ILE A 531 4.10 9.31 40.55
C ILE A 531 2.65 9.66 40.92
N SER A 532 1.88 10.12 39.93
CA SER A 532 0.48 10.55 40.09
C SER A 532 -0.45 9.35 40.22
N LEU A 533 -0.46 8.65 41.39
CA LEU A 533 -1.40 7.57 41.69
C LEU A 533 -2.55 8.11 42.51
N SER A 534 -3.74 7.52 42.32
CA SER A 534 -4.93 7.75 43.16
C SER A 534 -4.59 7.61 44.67
N GLU A 535 -5.17 8.46 45.52
CA GLU A 535 -4.94 8.46 46.97
C GLU A 535 -5.51 7.24 47.72
N ASN A 536 -6.24 6.38 47.02
CA ASN A 536 -6.81 5.17 47.60
C ASN A 536 -5.70 4.18 48.01
N LYS A 537 -5.32 4.21 49.29
CA LYS A 537 -4.16 3.48 49.87
C LYS A 537 -4.29 1.95 49.81
N SER A 538 -5.48 1.40 49.56
CA SER A 538 -5.73 -0.05 49.59
C SER A 538 -5.68 -0.72 48.19
N THR A 539 -5.49 0.04 47.11
CA THR A 539 -5.47 -0.55 45.76
C THR A 539 -4.10 -1.16 45.48
N THR A 540 -4.08 -2.46 45.28
CA THR A 540 -2.92 -3.17 44.75
C THR A 540 -2.87 -3.02 43.23
N LEU A 541 -1.78 -2.54 42.68
CA LEU A 541 -1.54 -2.40 41.24
C LEU A 541 -0.36 -3.28 40.85
N ASN A 542 -0.47 -3.97 39.73
CA ASN A 542 0.68 -4.66 39.15
C ASN A 542 1.52 -3.71 38.26
N GLY A 543 2.70 -4.13 37.88
CA GLY A 543 3.61 -3.33 37.03
C GLY A 543 3.01 -2.95 35.67
N LEU A 544 2.16 -3.80 35.08
CA LEU A 544 1.48 -3.54 33.81
C LEU A 544 0.39 -2.46 33.96
N ASP A 545 -0.40 -2.49 35.08
CA ASP A 545 -1.38 -1.45 35.36
C ASP A 545 -0.69 -0.10 35.58
N LEU A 546 0.45 -0.15 36.29
CA LEU A 546 1.23 1.05 36.56
C LEU A 546 1.84 1.66 35.28
N LEU A 547 2.24 0.82 34.34
CA LEU A 547 2.81 1.26 33.05
C LEU A 547 1.78 2.02 32.18
N GLN A 548 0.49 1.99 32.48
CA GLN A 548 -0.54 2.80 31.81
C GLN A 548 -0.42 4.29 32.17
N TYR A 549 0.11 4.62 33.34
CA TYR A 549 0.24 6.02 33.78
C TYR A 549 1.31 6.76 32.99
N LYS A 550 1.00 8.02 32.63
CA LYS A 550 1.85 8.85 31.75
C LYS A 550 3.29 9.00 32.29
N ASP A 551 3.40 9.19 33.60
CA ASP A 551 4.66 9.51 34.28
C ASP A 551 5.51 8.27 34.62
N VAL A 552 5.05 7.06 34.27
CA VAL A 552 5.77 5.80 34.52
C VAL A 552 6.30 5.26 33.18
N SER A 553 7.60 5.04 33.10
CA SER A 553 8.26 4.36 31.99
C SER A 553 8.62 2.91 32.37
N PHE A 554 8.89 2.07 31.36
CA PHE A 554 9.34 0.69 31.61
C PHE A 554 10.73 0.69 32.27
N GLU A 555 11.60 1.61 31.88
CA GLU A 555 12.95 1.75 32.44
C GLU A 555 12.92 2.07 33.94
N MET A 556 11.95 2.86 34.42
CA MET A 556 11.75 3.11 35.85
C MET A 556 11.39 1.81 36.59
N LEU A 557 10.50 0.99 36.01
CA LEU A 557 10.13 -0.30 36.60
C LEU A 557 11.29 -1.29 36.55
N ALA A 558 12.03 -1.34 35.47
CA ALA A 558 13.21 -2.20 35.34
C ALA A 558 14.33 -1.82 36.31
N SER A 559 14.51 -0.52 36.59
CA SER A 559 15.46 -0.06 37.61
C SER A 559 14.99 -0.41 39.03
N ALA A 560 13.68 -0.42 39.29
CA ALA A 560 13.14 -0.78 40.61
C ALA A 560 13.09 -2.31 40.87
N PHE A 561 13.07 -3.13 39.80
CA PHE A 561 13.02 -4.60 39.83
C PHE A 561 13.96 -5.20 38.79
N PRO A 562 15.28 -4.97 38.92
CA PRO A 562 16.25 -5.37 37.88
C PRO A 562 16.32 -6.88 37.66
N GLU A 563 16.13 -7.67 38.72
CA GLU A 563 16.15 -9.14 38.68
C GLU A 563 15.05 -9.75 37.80
N CYS A 564 13.91 -9.03 37.66
CA CYS A 564 12.75 -9.53 36.89
C CYS A 564 12.58 -8.86 35.54
N LEU A 565 13.00 -7.58 35.39
CA LEU A 565 12.58 -6.75 34.27
C LEU A 565 13.74 -6.25 33.39
N SER A 566 14.99 -6.24 33.88
CA SER A 566 16.13 -5.64 33.13
C SER A 566 16.39 -6.30 31.79
N GLN A 567 16.14 -7.60 31.65
CA GLN A 567 16.32 -8.34 30.39
C GLN A 567 15.35 -7.95 29.28
N TYR A 568 14.27 -7.23 29.59
CA TYR A 568 13.23 -6.84 28.64
C TYR A 568 13.29 -5.35 28.24
N VAL A 569 14.35 -4.62 28.57
CA VAL A 569 14.50 -3.18 28.29
C VAL A 569 14.43 -2.89 26.77
N GLU A 570 14.86 -3.81 25.94
CA GLU A 570 14.75 -3.68 24.48
C GLU A 570 13.29 -3.55 23.98
N TYR A 571 12.31 -4.04 24.74
CA TYR A 571 10.87 -3.97 24.43
C TYR A 571 10.17 -2.79 25.10
N SER A 572 10.88 -1.92 25.82
CA SER A 572 10.30 -0.88 26.69
C SER A 572 9.22 -0.03 26.02
N GLN A 573 9.51 0.48 24.80
CA GLN A 573 8.54 1.28 24.05
C GLN A 573 7.29 0.48 23.67
N ARG A 574 7.44 -0.77 23.20
CA ARG A 574 6.34 -1.63 22.80
C ARG A 574 5.48 -2.03 24.01
N LEU A 575 6.10 -2.35 25.16
CA LEU A 575 5.41 -2.67 26.41
C LEU A 575 4.61 -1.48 26.93
N LYS A 576 5.18 -0.27 26.87
CA LYS A 576 4.44 0.96 27.23
C LYS A 576 3.23 1.18 26.33
N ILE A 577 3.37 1.02 25.03
CA ILE A 577 2.28 1.16 24.07
C ILE A 577 1.21 0.11 24.34
N GLU A 578 1.59 -1.14 24.55
CA GLU A 578 0.67 -2.25 24.81
C GLU A 578 -0.13 -2.01 26.11
N ALA A 579 0.53 -1.61 27.19
CA ALA A 579 -0.11 -1.29 28.46
C ALA A 579 -1.18 -0.18 28.30
N VAL A 580 -0.84 0.90 27.60
CA VAL A 580 -1.75 2.05 27.38
C VAL A 580 -2.96 1.67 26.54
N TYR A 581 -2.78 0.84 25.49
CA TYR A 581 -3.87 0.52 24.56
C TYR A 581 -4.66 -0.75 24.91
N ARG A 582 -4.17 -1.59 25.81
CA ARG A 582 -4.80 -2.85 26.21
C ARG A 582 -6.29 -2.72 26.55
N PRO A 583 -6.74 -1.78 27.41
CA PRO A 583 -8.16 -1.65 27.73
C PRO A 583 -9.03 -1.29 26.51
N HIS A 584 -8.46 -0.49 25.60
CA HIS A 584 -9.13 -0.11 24.36
C HIS A 584 -9.22 -1.28 23.38
N CYS A 585 -8.14 -2.06 23.25
CA CYS A 585 -8.09 -3.23 22.38
C CYS A 585 -9.06 -4.33 22.84
N GLU A 586 -9.14 -4.60 24.13
CA GLU A 586 -10.09 -5.57 24.71
C GLU A 586 -11.56 -5.21 24.41
N LYS A 587 -11.90 -3.91 24.50
CA LYS A 587 -13.23 -3.44 24.11
C LYS A 587 -13.48 -3.60 22.61
N GLN A 588 -12.51 -3.24 21.77
CA GLN A 588 -12.62 -3.34 20.31
C GLN A 588 -12.63 -4.78 19.80
N SER A 589 -11.97 -5.71 20.48
CA SER A 589 -11.93 -7.13 20.06
C SER A 589 -13.32 -7.74 19.90
N ARG A 590 -14.24 -7.44 20.81
CA ARG A 590 -15.64 -7.91 20.75
C ARG A 590 -16.38 -7.36 19.52
N GLU A 591 -16.15 -6.09 19.20
CA GLU A 591 -16.74 -5.45 18.00
C GLU A 591 -16.13 -6.02 16.72
N MET A 592 -14.82 -6.26 16.71
CA MET A 592 -14.12 -6.89 15.58
C MET A 592 -14.61 -8.31 15.31
N GLU A 593 -14.88 -9.12 16.37
CA GLU A 593 -15.44 -10.46 16.23
C GLU A 593 -16.83 -10.43 15.58
N ARG A 594 -17.68 -9.48 15.98
CA ARG A 594 -19.00 -9.30 15.37
C ARG A 594 -18.86 -8.96 13.87
N ILE A 595 -17.99 -8.02 13.51
CA ILE A 595 -17.76 -7.66 12.10
C ILE A 595 -17.20 -8.84 11.31
N ARG A 596 -16.28 -9.62 11.89
CA ARG A 596 -15.75 -10.83 11.23
C ARG A 596 -16.84 -11.86 10.97
N SER A 597 -17.79 -12.02 11.89
CA SER A 597 -18.93 -12.93 11.69
C SER A 597 -19.84 -12.45 10.54
N GLU A 598 -20.08 -11.14 10.41
CA GLU A 598 -20.83 -10.56 9.30
C GLU A 598 -20.05 -10.66 7.96
N GLU A 599 -18.72 -10.45 7.99
CA GLU A 599 -17.84 -10.63 6.82
C GLU A 599 -17.71 -12.08 6.38
N SER A 600 -17.93 -13.05 7.24
CA SER A 600 -17.92 -14.48 6.89
C SER A 600 -19.13 -14.93 6.08
N LEU A 601 -20.21 -14.14 6.06
CA LEU A 601 -21.41 -14.43 5.27
C LEU A 601 -21.21 -14.04 3.81
N SER A 602 -20.94 -15.04 2.98
CA SER A 602 -20.74 -14.86 1.55
C SER A 602 -22.06 -14.52 0.83
N LEU A 603 -21.98 -13.62 -0.13
CA LEU A 603 -23.05 -13.33 -1.07
C LEU A 603 -22.77 -14.10 -2.38
N PRO A 604 -23.78 -14.82 -2.94
CA PRO A 604 -23.62 -15.51 -4.21
C PRO A 604 -23.20 -14.54 -5.35
N SER A 605 -22.24 -14.94 -6.15
CA SER A 605 -21.74 -14.11 -7.26
C SER A 605 -22.75 -13.92 -8.40
N ASP A 606 -23.66 -14.86 -8.54
CA ASP A 606 -24.75 -14.92 -9.54
C ASP A 606 -26.05 -14.25 -9.06
N MET A 607 -26.04 -13.61 -7.87
CA MET A 607 -27.25 -12.98 -7.32
C MET A 607 -27.75 -11.85 -8.21
N ASP A 608 -29.02 -11.93 -8.64
CA ASP A 608 -29.71 -10.86 -9.37
C ASP A 608 -30.23 -9.80 -8.38
N TYR A 609 -29.45 -8.75 -8.16
CA TYR A 609 -29.78 -7.69 -7.21
C TYR A 609 -30.96 -6.81 -7.65
N LEU A 610 -31.23 -6.73 -8.96
CA LEU A 610 -32.30 -5.88 -9.48
C LEU A 610 -33.68 -6.50 -9.23
N SER A 611 -33.80 -7.84 -9.33
CA SER A 611 -35.06 -8.57 -9.16
C SER A 611 -35.23 -9.20 -7.76
N LEU A 612 -34.34 -8.97 -6.80
CA LEU A 612 -34.42 -9.55 -5.45
C LEU A 612 -35.79 -9.30 -4.80
N PRO A 613 -36.48 -10.33 -4.27
CA PRO A 613 -37.78 -10.18 -3.63
C PRO A 613 -37.64 -9.68 -2.18
N VAL A 614 -36.92 -8.56 -2.00
CA VAL A 614 -36.64 -7.91 -0.72
C VAL A 614 -36.86 -6.42 -0.82
N SER A 615 -37.19 -5.77 0.31
CA SER A 615 -37.42 -4.32 0.34
C SER A 615 -36.09 -3.54 0.34
N LEU A 616 -35.60 -3.23 -0.87
CA LEU A 616 -34.43 -2.36 -1.11
C LEU A 616 -34.85 -1.21 -2.02
N SER A 617 -34.28 -0.03 -1.81
CA SER A 617 -34.48 1.09 -2.75
C SER A 617 -33.84 0.76 -4.12
N GLN A 618 -34.36 1.38 -5.18
CA GLN A 618 -33.81 1.19 -6.53
C GLN A 618 -32.33 1.59 -6.61
N GLU A 619 -31.96 2.68 -5.97
CA GLU A 619 -30.57 3.14 -5.87
C GLU A 619 -29.65 2.07 -5.25
N VAL A 620 -30.09 1.45 -4.14
CA VAL A 620 -29.31 0.40 -3.46
C VAL A 620 -29.19 -0.85 -4.35
N ARG A 621 -30.25 -1.23 -5.07
CA ARG A 621 -30.21 -2.36 -6.01
C ARG A 621 -29.19 -2.13 -7.12
N GLU A 622 -29.20 -0.95 -7.74
CA GLU A 622 -28.25 -0.56 -8.78
C GLU A 622 -26.80 -0.52 -8.27
N ILE A 623 -26.58 -0.05 -7.03
CA ILE A 623 -25.26 -0.05 -6.41
C ILE A 623 -24.80 -1.48 -6.14
N LEU A 624 -25.64 -2.33 -5.59
CA LEU A 624 -25.35 -3.74 -5.33
C LEU A 624 -25.02 -4.51 -6.62
N ASP A 625 -25.82 -4.30 -7.66
CA ASP A 625 -25.58 -4.94 -8.97
C ASP A 625 -24.30 -4.47 -9.64
N ARG A 626 -24.01 -3.17 -9.56
CA ARG A 626 -22.79 -2.58 -10.09
C ARG A 626 -21.52 -3.02 -9.34
N VAL A 627 -21.59 -3.11 -8.01
CA VAL A 627 -20.42 -3.40 -7.14
C VAL A 627 -20.24 -4.90 -6.95
N ARG A 628 -21.33 -5.66 -6.87
CA ARG A 628 -21.35 -7.11 -6.60
C ARG A 628 -20.48 -7.49 -5.41
N PRO A 629 -20.85 -7.05 -4.18
CA PRO A 629 -20.06 -7.33 -2.99
C PRO A 629 -20.02 -8.84 -2.69
N ASN A 630 -18.85 -9.35 -2.31
CA ASN A 630 -18.66 -10.79 -2.05
C ASN A 630 -19.19 -11.23 -0.69
N THR A 631 -19.41 -10.29 0.25
CA THR A 631 -19.87 -10.59 1.61
C THR A 631 -20.96 -9.61 2.06
N LEU A 632 -21.76 -10.03 3.02
CA LEU A 632 -22.75 -9.16 3.67
C LEU A 632 -22.07 -7.94 4.32
N GLY A 633 -20.94 -8.13 5.00
CA GLY A 633 -20.16 -7.04 5.58
C GLY A 633 -19.68 -6.02 4.55
N ALA A 634 -19.29 -6.44 3.34
CA ALA A 634 -18.98 -5.54 2.24
C ALA A 634 -20.23 -4.76 1.76
N ALA A 635 -21.39 -5.43 1.67
CA ALA A 635 -22.64 -4.79 1.30
C ALA A 635 -23.09 -3.71 2.30
N THR A 636 -22.87 -3.90 3.61
CA THR A 636 -23.24 -2.93 4.65
C THR A 636 -22.51 -1.58 4.51
N ARG A 637 -21.36 -1.57 3.88
CA ARG A 637 -20.51 -0.37 3.72
C ARG A 637 -20.79 0.41 2.42
N LEU A 638 -21.70 -0.06 1.60
CA LEU A 638 -22.05 0.62 0.35
C LEU A 638 -22.85 1.90 0.61
N PRO A 639 -22.64 2.97 -0.18
CA PRO A 639 -23.44 4.18 -0.08
C PRO A 639 -24.95 3.89 -0.19
N GLY A 640 -25.76 4.53 0.66
CA GLY A 640 -27.20 4.38 0.64
C GLY A 640 -27.76 3.10 1.29
N MET A 641 -26.92 2.14 1.68
CA MET A 641 -27.36 0.95 2.41
C MET A 641 -27.90 1.33 3.80
N THR A 642 -29.13 0.89 4.09
CA THR A 642 -29.79 1.14 5.37
C THR A 642 -29.75 -0.09 6.28
N PRO A 643 -29.86 0.07 7.62
CA PRO A 643 -29.95 -1.07 8.53
C PRO A 643 -31.08 -2.05 8.18
N ALA A 644 -32.24 -1.54 7.74
CA ALA A 644 -33.35 -2.38 7.28
C ALA A 644 -32.99 -3.18 6.02
N GLY A 645 -32.34 -2.54 5.05
CA GLY A 645 -31.85 -3.20 3.85
C GLY A 645 -30.86 -4.33 4.13
N ILE A 646 -29.97 -4.13 5.10
CA ILE A 646 -29.02 -5.15 5.57
C ILE A 646 -29.76 -6.36 6.14
N ILE A 647 -30.76 -6.13 7.02
CA ILE A 647 -31.57 -7.20 7.60
C ILE A 647 -32.35 -7.98 6.54
N HIS A 648 -32.89 -7.28 5.54
CA HIS A 648 -33.60 -7.92 4.42
C HIS A 648 -32.66 -8.79 3.59
N LEU A 649 -31.46 -8.30 3.26
CA LEU A 649 -30.45 -9.03 2.50
C LEU A 649 -29.94 -10.25 3.30
N LEU A 650 -29.66 -10.08 4.60
CA LEU A 650 -29.27 -11.16 5.51
C LEU A 650 -30.30 -12.28 5.55
N ASN A 651 -31.58 -11.93 5.79
CA ASN A 651 -32.65 -12.90 5.83
C ASN A 651 -32.85 -13.66 4.51
N TYR A 652 -32.66 -12.98 3.38
CA TYR A 652 -32.72 -13.61 2.06
C TYR A 652 -31.59 -14.64 1.90
N VAL A 653 -30.36 -14.28 2.21
CA VAL A 653 -29.17 -15.15 2.10
C VAL A 653 -29.29 -16.38 3.01
N LEU A 654 -29.73 -16.20 4.24
CA LEU A 654 -29.93 -17.30 5.20
C LEU A 654 -31.02 -18.27 4.72
N ARG A 655 -32.14 -17.77 4.19
CA ARG A 655 -33.23 -18.61 3.67
C ARG A 655 -32.81 -19.39 2.40
N THR A 656 -32.06 -18.74 1.51
CA THR A 656 -31.58 -19.37 0.28
C THR A 656 -30.52 -20.44 0.57
N GLY A 657 -29.59 -20.15 1.50
CA GLY A 657 -28.60 -21.12 1.95
C GLY A 657 -29.18 -22.34 2.66
N GLN A 658 -30.30 -22.17 3.40
CA GLN A 658 -31.03 -23.30 4.00
C GLN A 658 -31.75 -24.15 2.93
N ARG A 659 -32.37 -23.52 1.93
CA ARG A 659 -33.01 -24.25 0.82
C ARG A 659 -32.01 -25.09 0.03
N ASN A 660 -30.84 -24.54 -0.29
CA ASN A 660 -29.82 -25.27 -1.03
C ASN A 660 -29.29 -26.48 -0.24
N ARG A 661 -29.09 -26.37 1.06
CA ARG A 661 -28.70 -27.51 1.91
C ARG A 661 -29.78 -28.58 1.99
N HIS A 662 -31.04 -28.22 2.04
CA HIS A 662 -32.16 -29.18 2.01
C HIS A 662 -32.28 -29.89 0.64
N THR A 663 -32.02 -29.19 -0.46
CA THR A 663 -32.05 -29.77 -1.82
C THR A 663 -30.85 -30.70 -2.02
N GLU A 664 -29.66 -30.36 -1.54
CA GLU A 664 -28.48 -31.23 -1.58
C GLU A 664 -28.65 -32.48 -0.71
N HIS A 665 -29.26 -32.34 0.49
CA HIS A 665 -29.59 -33.49 1.35
C HIS A 665 -30.62 -34.41 0.67
N ARG A 666 -31.63 -33.84 -0.02
CA ARG A 666 -32.65 -34.60 -0.73
C ARG A 666 -32.08 -35.33 -1.95
N ASN A 667 -31.19 -34.68 -2.70
CA ASN A 667 -30.51 -35.30 -3.83
C ASN A 667 -29.48 -36.38 -3.40
N ARG A 668 -28.83 -36.23 -2.25
CA ARG A 668 -27.97 -37.29 -1.67
C ARG A 668 -28.76 -38.48 -1.11
N SER A 669 -29.96 -38.26 -0.60
CA SER A 669 -30.85 -39.35 -0.14
C SER A 669 -31.47 -40.10 -1.32
N SER A 670 -31.91 -39.39 -2.38
CA SER A 670 -32.46 -40.04 -3.60
C SER A 670 -31.38 -40.82 -4.40
N GLN A 671 -30.12 -40.40 -4.37
CA GLN A 671 -29.02 -41.20 -4.95
C GLN A 671 -28.65 -42.44 -4.11
N LYS A 672 -28.93 -42.44 -2.80
CA LYS A 672 -28.74 -43.61 -1.93
C LYS A 672 -29.90 -44.64 -2.05
N GLU A 673 -31.11 -44.20 -2.41
CA GLU A 673 -32.24 -45.09 -2.64
C GLU A 673 -32.30 -45.68 -4.07
N GLY A 674 -31.72 -44.97 -5.06
CA GLY A 674 -31.60 -45.51 -6.43
C GLY A 674 -30.51 -46.59 -6.64
N GLY A 675 -29.65 -46.80 -5.62
CA GLY A 675 -28.56 -47.80 -5.69
C GLY A 675 -28.86 -49.16 -5.12
N LYS A 676 -30.11 -49.44 -4.67
CA LYS A 676 -30.47 -50.76 -4.06
C LYS A 676 -31.30 -51.70 -4.96
N GLY A 677 -31.34 -51.47 -6.24
CA GLY A 677 -32.14 -52.29 -7.16
C GLY A 677 -31.36 -52.66 -8.41
N GLN A 678 -30.35 -53.53 -8.33
CA GLN A 678 -29.93 -54.46 -9.41
C GLN A 678 -28.76 -55.34 -8.93
N LEU A 679 -29.10 -56.34 -8.12
CA LEU A 679 -28.27 -57.57 -8.02
C LEU A 679 -28.92 -58.58 -8.98
N CYS A 680 -28.44 -58.61 -10.24
CA CYS A 680 -28.67 -59.76 -11.14
C CYS A 680 -27.47 -60.70 -11.02
N ALA A 681 -27.80 -61.92 -10.71
CA ALA A 681 -26.94 -63.07 -10.70
C ALA A 681 -26.30 -63.30 -12.07
N SER A 682 -24.99 -63.53 -12.08
CA SER A 682 -24.34 -64.28 -13.18
C SER A 682 -23.19 -65.11 -12.61
N ASN A 683 -23.38 -66.41 -12.83
CA ASN A 683 -22.59 -67.60 -12.57
C ASN A 683 -21.09 -67.46 -12.82
N ILE A 684 -20.35 -68.03 -11.89
CA ILE A 684 -18.95 -68.43 -12.03
C ILE A 684 -18.92 -69.85 -12.68
N PRO A 685 -18.07 -70.14 -13.66
CA PRO A 685 -17.52 -71.47 -13.83
C PRO A 685 -16.09 -71.55 -13.33
N ILE A 686 -15.89 -72.48 -12.45
CA ILE A 686 -14.61 -73.04 -12.03
C ILE A 686 -14.05 -73.87 -13.21
N SER A 687 -12.76 -73.63 -13.56
CA SER A 687 -11.86 -74.74 -14.06
C SER A 687 -10.43 -74.27 -14.14
N GLN A 688 -9.59 -75.00 -13.41
CA GLN A 688 -8.18 -75.33 -13.52
C GLN A 688 -7.14 -74.22 -13.42
#